data_19b6f9227129dcfe150e5f2407b9cbf3
#
_entry.id   19b6f9227129dcfe150e5f2407b9cbf3
#
_cell.length_a   1.000
_cell.length_b   1.000
_cell.length_c   1.000
_cell.angle_alpha   90.00
_cell.angle_beta   90.00
_cell.angle_gamma   90.00
#
_symmetry.space_group_name_H-M   'P 1'
#
loop_
_entity.id
_entity.type
_entity.pdbx_description
1 polymer ?
#
loop_
_entity_poly.entity_id
_entity_poly.type
_entity_poly.pdbx_seq_one_letter_code
_entity_poly.pdbx_strand_id
1 'polypeptide(L)'
;MAYEKDINKKPTPKNEKTGPQPPRASGSRRSGGGFNFYWIYIIIIGFLFGVYFFSGGETSREVGYSDFSRMAQEGDFSSLVVNTKTGICTARLEKAPEDENLKGIKQAFEQAKAENREFSIETNIPSADKFADDVEKWGQAEDSQFKADVRYEKSGGGWDLILNILSPLIMILLFWFIFFRGMGSKNGGGGGGIGGIFNVGRSKAQVYEKDNKMSVTFEDVAGLSEAKQEVQEIVEFLKNPQKFTNLGGKIPKGALLVGPPGTGKTLLAKAVAGEADVPFFSMAGSDLVEMFVGVGASRVRDLFRQAKEKAPCIIFIDEIDAVGRARSSRGGAPSTDERESTLNQLLTEMDGFCTNSGVIILAATNRADILDKALLRAGRFDRQIHVDLPELQDRIEIFQVHLRPLKLAADLDIKKLARQTPGFSGADIANVCNEAALIAARNNKMYVDAEDFNAAVDRIIGGLEKKSKVMTQEEKHSIAVHEAGHATISWFLKYGNPLVKVTIVPRGNALGAAWYMPEERQIVTYEAMCDQICGLLGGRAAEELFIGAISSGAANDLERVTKQAYAMVAYYGMSTAMPNVCYYDSTGQEYSFSKPFSEERAKVIDQEISKIIAEQYQRAKELLILHQDGHNRLAQTLEEREVIFTEDVEHIFGPRPWTSRTDELLKESEVTEQKHEG
;
A
#
# COMPACT_ATOMS: atom_id res chain seq x y z
N MET A 1 60.48 -15.61 -43.49
CA MET A 1 61.67 -15.74 -42.64
C MET A 1 61.11 -15.67 -41.23
N ALA A 2 60.77 -16.82 -40.60
CA ALA A 2 61.59 -17.76 -39.89
C ALA A 2 62.18 -17.05 -38.62
N TYR A 3 61.83 -17.43 -37.43
CA TYR A 3 62.02 -18.59 -36.58
C TYR A 3 61.21 -18.33 -35.26
N GLU A 4 60.31 -19.10 -34.78
CA GLU A 4 60.31 -20.41 -34.08
C GLU A 4 61.27 -20.59 -32.89
N LYS A 5 60.65 -21.11 -31.78
CA LYS A 5 61.20 -21.89 -30.62
C LYS A 5 61.63 -21.10 -29.41
N ASP A 6 61.44 -21.52 -28.23
CA ASP A 6 60.85 -22.67 -27.51
C ASP A 6 61.17 -22.52 -26.01
N ILE A 7 60.35 -23.17 -25.15
CA ILE A 7 60.72 -23.85 -23.90
C ILE A 7 60.81 -23.08 -22.56
N ASN A 8 59.79 -23.32 -21.75
CA ASN A 8 59.83 -23.82 -20.36
C ASN A 8 60.98 -23.45 -19.44
N LYS A 9 60.69 -22.75 -18.34
CA LYS A 9 61.15 -23.09 -16.98
C LYS A 9 60.54 -22.21 -15.90
N LYS A 10 59.85 -22.86 -14.93
CA LYS A 10 59.66 -22.31 -13.59
C LYS A 10 61.02 -22.16 -12.87
N PRO A 11 61.14 -21.17 -12.00
CA PRO A 11 61.30 -21.47 -10.57
C PRO A 11 60.53 -20.52 -9.63
N THR A 12 60.16 -21.06 -8.50
CA THR A 12 59.66 -20.50 -7.24
C THR A 12 60.79 -19.81 -6.44
N PRO A 13 60.49 -19.24 -5.24
CA PRO A 13 59.90 -17.95 -4.91
C PRO A 13 60.83 -17.09 -4.02
N LYS A 14 60.54 -15.79 -3.88
CA LYS A 14 61.04 -15.01 -2.73
C LYS A 14 60.02 -13.98 -2.27
N ASN A 15 59.86 -13.96 -0.94
CA ASN A 15 59.13 -13.04 -0.09
C ASN A 15 59.34 -11.57 -0.40
N GLU A 16 58.27 -10.72 -0.27
CA GLU A 16 58.21 -9.70 0.77
C GLU A 16 57.00 -8.73 0.58
N LYS A 17 56.27 -8.56 1.71
CA LYS A 17 55.61 -7.36 2.26
C LYS A 17 54.22 -6.91 1.75
N THR A 18 53.25 -7.31 2.57
CA THR A 18 52.22 -6.50 3.28
C THR A 18 51.52 -5.37 2.55
N GLY A 19 50.28 -5.62 2.17
CA GLY A 19 49.19 -4.64 2.03
C GLY A 19 47.89 -5.21 2.68
N PRO A 20 46.96 -4.40 3.17
CA PRO A 20 45.91 -4.85 4.06
C PRO A 20 44.85 -5.72 3.37
N GLN A 21 44.56 -6.86 3.97
CA GLN A 21 43.51 -7.79 3.55
C GLN A 21 42.14 -7.32 3.98
N PRO A 22 41.09 -7.59 3.20
CA PRO A 22 39.69 -7.41 3.63
C PRO A 22 39.32 -8.44 4.72
N PRO A 23 38.33 -8.15 5.58
CA PRO A 23 38.02 -8.99 6.72
C PRO A 23 37.46 -10.34 6.28
N ARG A 24 38.05 -11.40 6.81
CA ARG A 24 37.61 -12.79 6.66
C ARG A 24 36.26 -12.98 7.33
N ALA A 25 35.32 -13.56 6.61
CA ALA A 25 34.11 -14.12 7.16
C ALA A 25 34.45 -15.14 8.27
N SER A 26 33.94 -14.90 9.47
CA SER A 26 34.07 -15.78 10.61
C SER A 26 33.29 -17.08 10.35
N GLY A 27 33.99 -18.20 10.37
CA GLY A 27 33.42 -19.53 10.27
C GLY A 27 32.42 -19.79 11.40
N SER A 28 31.25 -20.26 11.05
CA SER A 28 30.23 -20.72 11.97
C SER A 28 30.73 -21.90 12.78
N ARG A 29 30.91 -21.73 14.08
CA ARG A 29 31.01 -22.84 15.03
C ARG A 29 29.69 -23.60 15.00
N ARG A 30 29.72 -24.87 14.66
CA ARG A 30 28.63 -25.83 14.88
C ARG A 30 28.33 -25.83 16.38
N SER A 31 27.23 -25.24 16.76
CA SER A 31 26.60 -25.37 18.07
C SER A 31 25.72 -26.63 18.06
N GLY A 32 25.81 -27.38 19.12
CA GLY A 32 25.20 -28.69 19.31
C GLY A 32 23.67 -28.70 19.15
N GLY A 33 23.17 -29.92 18.88
CA GLY A 33 21.78 -30.22 18.52
C GLY A 33 20.74 -29.58 19.41
N GLY A 34 20.11 -28.55 18.88
CA GLY A 34 18.82 -28.08 19.36
C GLY A 34 17.74 -29.03 18.84
N PHE A 35 16.95 -29.58 19.74
CA PHE A 35 15.80 -30.40 19.42
C PHE A 35 14.90 -29.63 18.47
N ASN A 36 14.78 -30.09 17.23
CA ASN A 36 13.99 -29.48 16.21
C ASN A 36 12.50 -29.69 16.54
N PHE A 37 11.78 -28.66 16.87
CA PHE A 37 10.35 -28.70 17.25
C PHE A 37 9.44 -29.38 16.22
N TYR A 38 9.88 -29.53 14.99
CA TYR A 38 9.18 -30.32 13.95
C TYR A 38 9.00 -31.78 14.29
N TRP A 39 9.88 -32.39 15.10
CA TRP A 39 9.72 -33.78 15.59
C TRP A 39 8.52 -33.95 16.49
N ILE A 40 8.11 -32.93 17.22
CA ILE A 40 6.91 -32.97 18.07
C ILE A 40 5.64 -33.07 17.22
N TYR A 41 5.57 -32.35 16.15
CA TYR A 41 4.45 -32.44 15.18
C TYR A 41 4.44 -33.81 14.49
N ILE A 42 5.60 -34.36 14.15
CA ILE A 42 5.71 -35.70 13.56
C ILE A 42 5.27 -36.76 14.58
N ILE A 43 5.62 -36.62 15.85
CA ILE A 43 5.20 -37.56 16.92
C ILE A 43 3.68 -37.43 17.19
N ILE A 44 3.14 -36.22 17.21
CA ILE A 44 1.69 -36.00 17.40
C ILE A 44 0.90 -36.51 16.20
N ILE A 45 1.34 -36.24 14.99
CA ILE A 45 0.72 -36.76 13.76
C ILE A 45 0.87 -38.27 13.70
N GLY A 46 2.05 -38.82 14.01
CA GLY A 46 2.27 -40.26 14.09
C GLY A 46 1.42 -40.95 15.15
N PHE A 47 1.22 -40.30 16.30
CA PHE A 47 0.34 -40.81 17.35
C PHE A 47 -1.13 -40.73 16.94
N LEU A 48 -1.59 -39.64 16.38
CA LEU A 48 -2.95 -39.50 15.86
C LEU A 48 -3.22 -40.48 14.71
N PHE A 49 -2.22 -40.68 13.86
CA PHE A 49 -2.29 -41.67 12.78
C PHE A 49 -2.27 -43.12 13.33
N GLY A 50 -1.47 -43.36 14.38
CA GLY A 50 -1.47 -44.63 15.11
C GLY A 50 -2.81 -44.92 15.78
N VAL A 51 -3.37 -43.96 16.51
CA VAL A 51 -4.70 -44.10 17.14
C VAL A 51 -5.78 -44.30 16.07
N TYR A 52 -5.72 -43.59 14.95
CA TYR A 52 -6.66 -43.79 13.84
C TYR A 52 -6.50 -45.14 13.14
N PHE A 53 -5.28 -45.66 13.04
CA PHE A 53 -5.01 -46.94 12.36
C PHE A 53 -5.21 -48.16 13.27
N PHE A 54 -4.99 -48.00 14.58
CA PHE A 54 -5.22 -49.08 15.57
C PHE A 54 -6.63 -49.10 16.17
N SER A 55 -7.41 -48.03 16.08
CA SER A 55 -8.86 -48.08 16.28
C SER A 55 -9.50 -48.54 14.96
N GLY A 56 -9.17 -49.77 14.57
CA GLY A 56 -9.79 -50.46 13.43
C GLY A 56 -11.30 -50.50 13.68
N GLY A 57 -12.03 -49.59 13.04
CA GLY A 57 -13.46 -49.50 13.17
C GLY A 57 -14.10 -50.78 12.66
N GLU A 58 -14.69 -51.58 13.57
CA GLU A 58 -15.74 -52.48 13.20
C GLU A 58 -16.81 -51.67 12.48
N THR A 59 -17.13 -52.07 11.26
CA THR A 59 -18.19 -51.40 10.50
C THR A 59 -19.51 -51.93 11.03
N SER A 60 -20.03 -51.27 12.09
CA SER A 60 -21.36 -51.58 12.63
C SER A 60 -22.43 -50.72 11.97
N ARG A 61 -23.61 -51.32 11.67
CA ARG A 61 -24.81 -50.58 11.24
C ARG A 61 -25.96 -50.86 12.18
N GLU A 62 -26.66 -49.81 12.54
CA GLU A 62 -27.86 -49.89 13.38
C GLU A 62 -29.06 -50.35 12.55
N VAL A 63 -29.79 -51.32 13.07
CA VAL A 63 -30.98 -51.91 12.43
C VAL A 63 -32.12 -51.95 13.46
N GLY A 64 -33.35 -51.73 12.95
CA GLY A 64 -34.55 -51.87 13.80
C GLY A 64 -34.72 -53.28 14.37
N TYR A 65 -35.20 -53.38 15.64
CA TYR A 65 -35.36 -54.67 16.32
C TYR A 65 -36.23 -55.67 15.55
N SER A 66 -37.24 -55.26 14.83
CA SER A 66 -38.10 -56.13 13.99
C SER A 66 -37.34 -56.80 12.84
N ASP A 67 -36.50 -56.01 12.15
CA ASP A 67 -35.69 -56.52 11.03
C ASP A 67 -34.56 -57.42 11.55
N PHE A 68 -33.96 -57.05 12.69
CA PHE A 68 -32.99 -57.85 13.42
C PHE A 68 -33.56 -59.20 13.83
N SER A 69 -34.79 -59.24 14.39
CA SER A 69 -35.45 -60.44 14.78
C SER A 69 -35.73 -61.39 13.61
N ARG A 70 -36.06 -60.86 12.45
CA ARG A 70 -36.27 -61.63 11.22
C ARG A 70 -34.96 -62.26 10.75
N MET A 71 -33.91 -61.46 10.66
CA MET A 71 -32.56 -61.98 10.30
C MET A 71 -32.04 -63.03 11.27
N ALA A 72 -32.35 -62.91 12.56
CA ALA A 72 -32.02 -63.93 13.54
C ALA A 72 -32.73 -65.30 13.30
N GLN A 73 -34.00 -65.24 12.91
CA GLN A 73 -34.78 -66.47 12.58
C GLN A 73 -34.34 -67.13 11.30
N GLU A 74 -33.87 -66.32 10.28
CA GLU A 74 -33.31 -66.78 9.01
C GLU A 74 -31.89 -67.35 9.13
N GLY A 75 -31.27 -67.23 10.33
CA GLY A 75 -29.97 -67.76 10.62
C GLY A 75 -28.79 -67.01 10.04
N ASP A 76 -28.95 -65.74 9.82
CA ASP A 76 -27.94 -64.85 9.23
C ASP A 76 -26.78 -64.52 10.16
N PHE A 77 -26.92 -64.77 11.46
CA PHE A 77 -25.93 -64.40 12.50
C PHE A 77 -25.09 -65.57 12.97
N SER A 78 -23.78 -65.34 13.13
CA SER A 78 -22.84 -66.28 13.72
C SER A 78 -22.75 -66.19 15.29
N SER A 79 -22.79 -64.93 15.77
CA SER A 79 -22.76 -64.68 17.22
C SER A 79 -23.52 -63.41 17.59
N LEU A 80 -24.08 -63.39 18.75
CA LEU A 80 -24.85 -62.27 19.34
C LEU A 80 -24.18 -61.93 20.70
N VAL A 81 -23.81 -60.68 20.85
CA VAL A 81 -23.24 -60.11 22.08
C VAL A 81 -24.21 -59.06 22.64
N VAL A 82 -24.77 -59.37 23.77
CA VAL A 82 -25.77 -58.54 24.47
C VAL A 82 -25.10 -57.75 25.59
N ASN A 83 -25.05 -56.45 25.47
CA ASN A 83 -24.61 -55.60 26.58
C ASN A 83 -25.80 -55.24 27.47
N THR A 84 -25.84 -55.90 28.66
CA THR A 84 -26.97 -55.73 29.59
C THR A 84 -27.05 -54.34 30.24
N LYS A 85 -26.02 -53.52 30.13
CA LYS A 85 -25.97 -52.17 30.70
C LYS A 85 -26.46 -51.08 29.73
N THR A 86 -26.08 -51.21 28.45
CA THR A 86 -26.43 -50.23 27.43
C THR A 86 -27.73 -50.58 26.71
N GLY A 87 -28.21 -51.84 26.82
CA GLY A 87 -29.38 -52.33 26.09
C GLY A 87 -29.13 -52.46 24.57
N ILE A 88 -27.86 -52.64 24.16
CA ILE A 88 -27.49 -52.82 22.77
C ILE A 88 -27.08 -54.28 22.55
N CYS A 89 -27.61 -54.88 21.49
CA CYS A 89 -27.16 -56.16 20.99
C CYS A 89 -26.35 -55.97 19.69
N THR A 90 -25.14 -56.47 19.71
CA THR A 90 -24.28 -56.49 18.52
C THR A 90 -24.26 -57.89 17.94
N ALA A 91 -24.65 -58.06 16.70
CA ALA A 91 -24.72 -59.32 15.99
C ALA A 91 -23.69 -59.35 14.85
N ARG A 92 -22.95 -60.45 14.75
CA ARG A 92 -21.99 -60.66 13.66
C ARG A 92 -22.68 -61.42 12.53
N LEU A 93 -22.67 -60.87 11.35
CA LEU A 93 -23.26 -61.44 10.16
C LEU A 93 -22.38 -62.54 9.56
N GLU A 94 -22.97 -63.71 9.24
CA GLU A 94 -22.31 -64.82 8.55
C GLU A 94 -22.73 -64.90 7.10
N LYS A 95 -23.98 -64.57 6.81
CA LYS A 95 -24.55 -64.56 5.45
C LYS A 95 -25.18 -63.23 5.09
N ALA A 96 -25.23 -62.90 3.82
CA ALA A 96 -25.94 -61.71 3.34
C ALA A 96 -27.45 -61.92 3.48
N PRO A 97 -28.21 -60.95 4.02
CA PRO A 97 -29.67 -61.08 4.13
C PRO A 97 -30.31 -61.16 2.74
N GLU A 98 -31.33 -62.03 2.64
CA GLU A 98 -32.03 -62.25 1.35
C GLU A 98 -33.17 -61.24 1.13
N ASP A 99 -33.62 -60.54 2.16
CA ASP A 99 -34.73 -59.57 2.08
C ASP A 99 -34.37 -58.34 1.22
N GLU A 100 -35.25 -58.05 0.27
CA GLU A 100 -35.09 -56.90 -0.63
C GLU A 100 -35.09 -55.53 0.09
N ASN A 101 -35.71 -55.46 1.26
CA ASN A 101 -35.75 -54.26 2.08
C ASN A 101 -34.40 -53.91 2.75
N LEU A 102 -33.51 -54.92 2.84
CA LEU A 102 -32.20 -54.83 3.46
C LEU A 102 -31.02 -54.64 2.49
N LYS A 103 -31.32 -54.18 1.25
CA LYS A 103 -30.30 -53.96 0.17
C LYS A 103 -29.09 -53.16 0.63
N GLY A 104 -29.28 -52.16 1.52
CA GLY A 104 -28.18 -51.36 2.06
C GLY A 104 -27.24 -52.13 2.98
N ILE A 105 -27.74 -53.11 3.73
CA ILE A 105 -26.95 -53.98 4.62
C ILE A 105 -26.24 -55.02 3.77
N LYS A 106 -26.91 -55.61 2.76
CA LYS A 106 -26.33 -56.56 1.84
C LYS A 106 -25.12 -55.96 1.09
N GLN A 107 -25.25 -54.75 0.57
CA GLN A 107 -24.13 -54.05 -0.08
C GLN A 107 -22.97 -53.77 0.89
N ALA A 108 -23.25 -53.34 2.11
CA ALA A 108 -22.21 -53.07 3.09
C ALA A 108 -21.51 -54.36 3.55
N PHE A 109 -22.24 -55.47 3.69
CA PHE A 109 -21.67 -56.78 3.99
C PHE A 109 -20.75 -57.28 2.90
N GLU A 110 -21.18 -57.21 1.64
CA GLU A 110 -20.37 -57.59 0.47
C GLU A 110 -19.10 -56.73 0.35
N GLN A 111 -19.22 -55.45 0.64
CA GLN A 111 -18.08 -54.56 0.66
C GLN A 111 -17.08 -54.88 1.79
N ALA A 112 -17.57 -55.11 2.99
CA ALA A 112 -16.74 -55.51 4.15
C ALA A 112 -16.05 -56.85 3.88
N LYS A 113 -16.74 -57.80 3.27
CA LYS A 113 -16.22 -59.11 2.86
C LYS A 113 -15.11 -58.95 1.81
N ALA A 114 -15.28 -58.08 0.81
CA ALA A 114 -14.25 -57.75 -0.18
C ALA A 114 -12.99 -57.14 0.46
N GLU A 115 -13.14 -56.37 1.53
CA GLU A 115 -12.05 -55.73 2.28
C GLU A 115 -11.47 -56.63 3.36
N ASN A 116 -11.94 -57.85 3.50
CA ASN A 116 -11.55 -58.81 4.54
C ASN A 116 -11.73 -58.29 5.99
N ARG A 117 -12.83 -57.51 6.18
CA ARG A 117 -13.24 -56.97 7.48
C ARG A 117 -14.47 -57.68 8.03
N GLU A 118 -14.55 -57.73 9.34
CA GLU A 118 -15.73 -58.23 10.02
C GLU A 118 -16.85 -57.18 9.95
N PHE A 119 -18.08 -57.64 9.68
CA PHE A 119 -19.25 -56.77 9.62
C PHE A 119 -20.23 -57.13 10.72
N SER A 120 -20.61 -56.20 11.56
CA SER A 120 -21.56 -56.36 12.66
C SER A 120 -22.75 -55.45 12.51
N ILE A 121 -23.88 -55.88 13.04
CA ILE A 121 -25.13 -55.12 13.13
C ILE A 121 -25.45 -54.86 14.59
N GLU A 122 -25.85 -53.62 14.88
CA GLU A 122 -26.27 -53.20 16.21
C GLU A 122 -27.79 -52.97 16.25
N THR A 123 -28.41 -53.42 17.30
CA THR A 123 -29.83 -53.11 17.57
C THR A 123 -30.06 -52.80 19.04
N ASN A 124 -31.02 -51.91 19.30
CA ASN A 124 -31.47 -51.63 20.66
C ASN A 124 -32.50 -52.69 21.12
N ILE A 125 -32.21 -53.43 22.21
CA ILE A 125 -33.09 -54.42 22.74
C ILE A 125 -34.08 -53.83 23.78
N PRO A 126 -35.34 -54.27 23.82
CA PRO A 126 -36.35 -53.71 24.73
C PRO A 126 -36.02 -53.93 26.24
N SER A 127 -35.52 -55.10 26.60
CA SER A 127 -34.91 -55.45 27.89
C SER A 127 -34.16 -56.74 27.70
N ALA A 128 -33.15 -57.00 28.56
CA ALA A 128 -32.35 -58.26 28.52
C ALA A 128 -33.19 -59.50 28.71
N ASP A 129 -34.19 -59.46 29.63
CA ASP A 129 -35.08 -60.62 29.94
C ASP A 129 -36.01 -60.88 28.72
N LYS A 130 -36.62 -59.88 28.17
CA LYS A 130 -37.50 -60.05 26.99
C LYS A 130 -36.71 -60.49 25.74
N PHE A 131 -35.48 -60.04 25.59
CA PHE A 131 -34.61 -60.51 24.53
C PHE A 131 -34.22 -61.96 24.68
N ALA A 132 -33.97 -62.45 25.94
CA ALA A 132 -33.72 -63.85 26.23
C ALA A 132 -34.91 -64.75 25.88
N ASP A 133 -36.14 -64.27 26.20
CA ASP A 133 -37.37 -64.96 25.82
C ASP A 133 -37.56 -65.02 24.27
N ASP A 134 -37.21 -64.00 23.62
CA ASP A 134 -37.31 -63.94 22.13
C ASP A 134 -36.25 -64.83 21.47
N VAL A 135 -35.03 -64.90 22.01
CA VAL A 135 -33.96 -65.81 21.54
C VAL A 135 -34.40 -67.26 21.74
N GLU A 136 -35.05 -67.62 22.91
CA GLU A 136 -35.56 -68.95 23.16
C GLU A 136 -36.67 -69.34 22.16
N LYS A 137 -37.58 -68.37 21.83
CA LYS A 137 -38.62 -68.60 20.85
C LYS A 137 -38.04 -68.75 19.41
N TRP A 138 -36.98 -68.05 19.07
CA TRP A 138 -36.30 -68.21 17.76
C TRP A 138 -35.67 -69.58 17.64
N GLY A 139 -35.15 -70.14 18.75
CA GLY A 139 -34.58 -71.49 18.74
C GLY A 139 -35.61 -72.65 18.72
N GLN A 140 -36.88 -72.40 19.14
CA GLN A 140 -37.94 -73.43 19.26
C GLN A 140 -38.92 -73.43 18.08
N ALA A 141 -38.85 -72.42 17.14
CA ALA A 141 -39.73 -72.35 15.95
C ALA A 141 -39.42 -73.49 14.95
N GLU A 142 -40.47 -74.20 14.47
CA GLU A 142 -40.38 -75.39 13.59
C GLU A 142 -39.60 -75.20 12.33
N ASP A 143 -39.48 -73.94 11.83
CA ASP A 143 -38.71 -73.55 10.61
C ASP A 143 -37.47 -72.70 10.90
N SER A 144 -37.03 -72.57 12.15
CA SER A 144 -35.94 -71.66 12.49
C SER A 144 -34.56 -72.21 12.11
N GLN A 145 -33.75 -71.41 11.44
CA GLN A 145 -32.32 -71.67 11.14
C GLN A 145 -31.38 -71.06 12.18
N PHE A 146 -31.90 -70.53 13.28
CA PHE A 146 -31.12 -69.83 14.31
C PHE A 146 -30.07 -70.75 14.95
N LYS A 147 -28.76 -70.40 14.79
CA LYS A 147 -27.59 -71.17 15.35
C LYS A 147 -26.56 -70.23 16.00
N ALA A 148 -26.87 -68.93 16.18
CA ALA A 148 -25.92 -67.99 16.72
C ALA A 148 -25.57 -68.25 18.20
N ASP A 149 -24.31 -68.14 18.56
CA ASP A 149 -23.83 -68.21 19.96
C ASP A 149 -24.18 -66.85 20.64
N VAL A 150 -25.02 -66.93 21.71
CA VAL A 150 -25.47 -65.74 22.44
C VAL A 150 -24.69 -65.57 23.72
N ARG A 151 -24.00 -64.40 23.81
CA ARG A 151 -23.19 -64.00 24.96
C ARG A 151 -23.74 -62.77 25.62
N TYR A 152 -23.91 -62.83 26.94
CA TYR A 152 -24.31 -61.68 27.74
C TYR A 152 -23.06 -61.13 28.45
N GLU A 153 -22.70 -59.88 28.08
CA GLU A 153 -21.56 -59.18 28.65
C GLU A 153 -22.02 -58.06 29.59
N LYS A 154 -21.45 -58.06 30.82
CA LYS A 154 -21.50 -56.89 31.69
C LYS A 154 -20.28 -56.10 31.48
N SER A 155 -20.22 -55.38 30.37
CA SER A 155 -19.10 -54.49 30.07
C SER A 155 -19.03 -53.38 31.09
N GLY A 156 -17.92 -53.25 31.75
CA GLY A 156 -17.62 -52.31 32.79
C GLY A 156 -16.31 -52.67 33.50
N GLY A 157 -15.29 -53.01 32.71
CA GLY A 157 -13.94 -53.17 33.26
C GLY A 157 -13.44 -51.76 33.66
N GLY A 158 -13.11 -51.59 34.99
CA GLY A 158 -12.63 -50.29 35.52
C GLY A 158 -11.37 -49.74 34.86
N TRP A 159 -10.74 -50.51 33.98
CA TRP A 159 -9.57 -50.11 33.21
C TRP A 159 -9.90 -49.15 32.03
N ASP A 160 -11.05 -49.31 31.39
CA ASP A 160 -11.46 -48.39 30.28
C ASP A 160 -11.82 -47.01 30.82
N LEU A 161 -12.40 -46.92 32.00
CA LEU A 161 -12.70 -45.67 32.69
C LEU A 161 -11.42 -44.96 33.15
N ILE A 162 -10.43 -45.74 33.61
CA ILE A 162 -9.11 -45.23 34.02
C ILE A 162 -8.33 -44.74 32.80
N LEU A 163 -8.32 -45.44 31.69
CA LEU A 163 -7.65 -45.05 30.47
C LEU A 163 -8.28 -43.78 29.83
N ASN A 164 -9.61 -43.69 29.84
CA ASN A 164 -10.32 -42.54 29.30
C ASN A 164 -10.18 -41.26 30.15
N ILE A 165 -9.95 -41.36 31.47
CA ILE A 165 -9.71 -40.23 32.36
C ILE A 165 -8.21 -39.94 32.48
N LEU A 166 -7.34 -40.94 32.51
CA LEU A 166 -5.91 -40.76 32.68
C LEU A 166 -5.21 -40.23 31.44
N SER A 167 -5.69 -40.57 30.25
CA SER A 167 -5.15 -40.13 28.97
C SER A 167 -5.21 -38.58 28.79
N PRO A 168 -6.35 -37.90 28.97
CA PRO A 168 -6.38 -36.45 28.92
C PRO A 168 -5.62 -35.79 30.06
N LEU A 169 -5.57 -36.42 31.26
CA LEU A 169 -4.85 -35.89 32.41
C LEU A 169 -3.32 -35.93 32.20
N ILE A 170 -2.81 -37.02 31.61
CA ILE A 170 -1.40 -37.13 31.20
C ILE A 170 -1.08 -36.12 30.10
N MET A 171 -1.97 -35.90 29.15
CA MET A 171 -1.78 -34.86 28.11
C MET A 171 -1.76 -33.46 28.70
N ILE A 172 -2.61 -33.14 29.67
CA ILE A 172 -2.61 -31.86 30.39
C ILE A 172 -1.33 -31.69 31.19
N LEU A 173 -0.85 -32.75 31.90
CA LEU A 173 0.41 -32.70 32.64
C LEU A 173 1.63 -32.57 31.74
N LEU A 174 1.66 -33.26 30.60
CA LEU A 174 2.70 -33.12 29.58
C LEU A 174 2.71 -31.71 28.98
N PHE A 175 1.52 -31.20 28.67
CA PHE A 175 1.36 -29.81 28.18
C PHE A 175 1.84 -28.83 29.26
N TRP A 176 1.48 -29.01 30.51
CA TRP A 176 1.91 -28.21 31.65
C TRP A 176 3.43 -28.28 31.87
N PHE A 177 4.01 -29.47 31.81
CA PHE A 177 5.44 -29.69 31.94
C PHE A 177 6.26 -29.03 30.83
N ILE A 178 5.80 -29.13 29.55
CA ILE A 178 6.43 -28.48 28.39
C ILE A 178 6.29 -26.95 28.49
N PHE A 179 5.11 -26.48 28.93
CA PHE A 179 4.83 -25.06 29.13
C PHE A 179 5.70 -24.44 30.23
N PHE A 180 5.82 -25.07 31.39
CA PHE A 180 6.65 -24.58 32.51
C PHE A 180 8.16 -24.74 32.25
N ARG A 181 8.59 -25.76 31.57
CA ARG A 181 10.00 -25.93 31.19
C ARG A 181 10.45 -24.88 30.16
N GLY A 182 9.53 -24.42 29.31
CA GLY A 182 9.76 -23.29 28.41
C GLY A 182 9.87 -21.95 29.13
N MET A 183 9.25 -21.81 30.31
CA MET A 183 9.21 -20.54 31.07
C MET A 183 10.35 -20.38 32.07
N GLY A 184 11.11 -21.45 32.37
CA GLY A 184 12.15 -21.48 33.42
C GLY A 184 13.57 -21.17 32.99
N SER A 185 13.88 -20.89 31.72
CA SER A 185 15.23 -20.54 31.26
C SER A 185 15.50 -19.04 31.35
N LYS A 186 15.83 -18.55 32.54
CA LYS A 186 16.57 -17.30 32.73
C LYS A 186 18.05 -17.58 32.43
N ASN A 187 18.52 -17.32 31.20
CA ASN A 187 19.79 -16.68 30.90
C ASN A 187 20.04 -16.67 29.40
N GLY A 188 20.25 -15.46 28.85
CA GLY A 188 21.16 -15.22 27.73
C GLY A 188 20.66 -15.50 26.33
N GLY A 189 20.13 -14.46 25.64
CA GLY A 189 20.44 -14.20 24.21
C GLY A 189 19.87 -15.16 23.15
N GLY A 190 18.85 -14.71 22.42
CA GLY A 190 18.51 -15.32 21.13
C GLY A 190 17.05 -15.78 21.00
N GLY A 191 16.22 -14.97 20.32
CA GLY A 191 14.80 -15.12 20.17
C GLY A 191 14.32 -16.42 19.55
N GLY A 192 13.17 -16.89 20.01
CA GLY A 192 12.42 -17.99 19.41
C GLY A 192 11.65 -18.87 20.40
N GLY A 193 11.10 -18.31 21.49
CA GLY A 193 10.22 -19.03 22.41
C GLY A 193 8.81 -18.43 22.39
N ILE A 194 7.83 -19.15 22.90
CA ILE A 194 6.41 -18.79 23.07
C ILE A 194 6.19 -17.38 23.68
N GLY A 195 7.24 -16.78 24.27
CA GLY A 195 7.27 -15.35 24.65
C GLY A 195 7.00 -14.38 23.50
N GLY A 196 7.15 -14.78 22.24
CA GLY A 196 6.80 -13.98 21.07
C GLY A 196 5.30 -13.73 20.93
N ILE A 197 4.47 -14.64 21.42
CA ILE A 197 2.99 -14.50 21.35
C ILE A 197 2.50 -13.40 22.32
N PHE A 198 3.20 -13.16 23.44
CA PHE A 198 2.89 -12.11 24.40
C PHE A 198 3.50 -10.75 24.06
N ASN A 199 4.37 -10.68 23.02
CA ASN A 199 4.97 -9.42 22.53
C ASN A 199 4.18 -8.76 21.41
N VAL A 200 3.07 -9.33 20.95
CA VAL A 200 2.25 -8.81 19.84
C VAL A 200 1.69 -7.41 20.13
N GLY A 201 1.48 -7.10 21.41
CA GLY A 201 0.96 -5.79 21.85
C GLY A 201 2.02 -4.72 22.15
N ARG A 202 3.33 -5.00 21.96
CA ARG A 202 4.35 -3.99 22.16
C ARG A 202 4.44 -3.06 20.96
N SER A 203 4.64 -1.78 21.23
CA SER A 203 4.89 -0.78 20.22
C SER A 203 6.14 -1.12 19.40
N LYS A 204 6.02 -1.08 18.07
CA LYS A 204 7.15 -1.19 17.12
C LYS A 204 7.76 0.18 16.80
N ALA A 205 7.45 1.21 17.60
CA ALA A 205 7.94 2.56 17.36
C ALA A 205 9.48 2.56 17.28
N GLN A 206 10.00 3.20 16.25
CA GLN A 206 11.42 3.49 16.16
C GLN A 206 11.72 4.62 17.13
N VAL A 207 12.56 4.34 18.12
CA VAL A 207 12.96 5.31 19.12
C VAL A 207 14.33 5.84 18.76
N TYR A 208 14.41 7.12 18.49
CA TYR A 208 15.68 7.84 18.30
C TYR A 208 16.03 8.52 19.61
N GLU A 209 17.03 7.98 20.31
CA GLU A 209 17.50 8.51 21.60
C GLU A 209 18.63 9.53 21.40
N LYS A 210 18.90 10.34 22.44
CA LYS A 210 19.97 11.35 22.45
C LYS A 210 21.37 10.82 22.10
N ASP A 211 21.65 9.55 22.38
CA ASP A 211 22.96 8.92 22.11
C ASP A 211 23.16 8.60 20.63
N ASN A 212 22.07 8.43 19.86
CA ASN A 212 22.02 8.40 18.41
C ASN A 212 21.45 9.74 17.90
N LYS A 213 22.25 10.81 18.01
CA LYS A 213 21.81 12.17 17.61
C LYS A 213 21.07 12.13 16.28
N MET A 214 19.83 12.60 16.29
CA MET A 214 19.17 12.99 15.05
C MET A 214 20.05 14.07 14.40
N SER A 215 20.67 13.71 13.29
CA SER A 215 21.52 14.65 12.54
C SER A 215 20.71 15.67 11.75
N VAL A 216 19.38 15.52 11.70
CA VAL A 216 18.46 16.35 10.88
C VAL A 216 18.03 17.57 11.69
N THR A 217 18.32 18.76 11.14
CA THR A 217 17.95 20.07 11.70
C THR A 217 17.14 20.87 10.68
N PHE A 218 16.69 22.08 11.02
CA PHE A 218 16.03 22.96 10.07
C PHE A 218 16.90 23.40 8.88
N GLU A 219 18.22 23.26 8.97
CA GLU A 219 19.16 23.51 7.87
C GLU A 219 19.07 22.45 6.76
N ASP A 220 18.59 21.26 7.11
CA ASP A 220 18.38 20.16 6.14
C ASP A 220 16.99 20.21 5.50
N VAL A 221 16.09 21.05 6.00
CA VAL A 221 14.76 21.29 5.45
C VAL A 221 14.82 22.56 4.64
N ALA A 222 14.88 22.47 3.33
CA ALA A 222 14.84 23.62 2.44
C ALA A 222 13.39 24.09 2.21
N GLY A 223 13.18 25.38 2.00
CA GLY A 223 11.85 25.97 1.85
C GLY A 223 10.98 25.86 3.10
N LEU A 224 9.66 25.84 2.90
CA LEU A 224 8.64 25.67 3.94
C LEU A 224 8.72 26.73 5.05
N SER A 225 8.96 28.00 4.71
CA SER A 225 9.18 29.09 5.66
C SER A 225 8.05 29.25 6.67
N GLU A 226 6.79 29.20 6.21
CA GLU A 226 5.60 29.33 7.07
C GLU A 226 5.46 28.13 8.01
N ALA A 227 5.59 26.91 7.47
CA ALA A 227 5.51 25.70 8.27
C ALA A 227 6.64 25.63 9.31
N LYS A 228 7.86 26.05 8.94
CA LYS A 228 8.99 26.16 9.88
C LYS A 228 8.71 27.17 11.00
N GLN A 229 8.13 28.32 10.68
CA GLN A 229 7.79 29.34 11.66
C GLN A 229 6.76 28.80 12.68
N GLU A 230 5.72 28.06 12.20
CA GLU A 230 4.73 27.46 13.09
C GLU A 230 5.31 26.37 14.00
N VAL A 231 6.18 25.51 13.46
CA VAL A 231 6.80 24.45 14.28
C VAL A 231 7.92 24.98 15.16
N GLN A 232 8.51 26.15 14.86
CA GLN A 232 9.50 26.81 15.72
C GLN A 232 8.93 27.15 17.11
N GLU A 233 7.65 27.51 17.20
CA GLU A 233 6.97 27.70 18.48
C GLU A 233 6.96 26.41 19.31
N ILE A 234 6.79 25.25 18.66
CA ILE A 234 6.82 23.93 19.32
C ILE A 234 8.24 23.64 19.84
N VAL A 235 9.27 23.95 19.04
CA VAL A 235 10.68 23.82 19.47
C VAL A 235 11.00 24.72 20.65
N GLU A 236 10.62 26.00 20.60
CA GLU A 236 10.83 26.95 21.71
C GLU A 236 10.15 26.46 22.99
N PHE A 237 8.95 25.93 22.85
CA PHE A 237 8.23 25.38 23.99
C PHE A 237 8.96 24.17 24.61
N LEU A 238 9.42 23.21 23.78
CA LEU A 238 10.16 22.05 24.28
C LEU A 238 11.47 22.44 24.95
N LYS A 239 12.15 23.49 24.45
CA LYS A 239 13.38 24.05 25.05
C LYS A 239 13.11 24.82 26.33
N ASN A 240 12.05 25.66 26.38
CA ASN A 240 11.77 26.58 27.46
C ASN A 240 10.27 26.63 27.88
N PRO A 241 9.69 25.56 28.43
CA PRO A 241 8.26 25.49 28.74
C PRO A 241 7.79 26.55 29.72
N GLN A 242 8.66 27.01 30.66
CA GLN A 242 8.32 28.00 31.65
C GLN A 242 8.01 29.39 31.08
N LYS A 243 8.61 29.78 29.94
CA LYS A 243 8.35 31.06 29.25
C LYS A 243 6.87 31.21 28.92
N PHE A 244 6.24 30.13 28.49
CA PHE A 244 4.84 30.12 28.04
C PHE A 244 3.87 29.94 29.23
N THR A 245 4.19 29.04 30.14
CA THR A 245 3.31 28.74 31.30
C THR A 245 3.19 29.90 32.27
N ASN A 246 4.24 30.70 32.44
CA ASN A 246 4.23 31.89 33.31
C ASN A 246 3.26 33.00 32.83
N LEU A 247 2.98 33.03 31.53
CA LEU A 247 2.01 33.95 30.92
C LEU A 247 0.59 33.36 30.83
N GLY A 248 0.37 32.14 31.36
CA GLY A 248 -0.91 31.45 31.30
C GLY A 248 -1.21 30.81 29.96
N GLY A 249 -0.23 30.74 29.04
CA GLY A 249 -0.34 30.07 27.74
C GLY A 249 -0.57 28.57 27.90
N LYS A 250 -1.52 28.03 27.15
CA LYS A 250 -1.73 26.60 27.04
C LYS A 250 -0.99 26.08 25.81
N ILE A 251 -0.23 25.02 26.02
CA ILE A 251 0.57 24.38 25.00
C ILE A 251 -0.34 23.57 24.11
N PRO A 252 -0.17 23.55 22.76
CA PRO A 252 -0.83 22.62 21.90
C PRO A 252 -0.38 21.19 22.24
N LYS A 253 -1.31 20.29 22.50
CA LYS A 253 -0.99 18.89 22.79
C LYS A 253 -0.53 18.14 21.53
N GLY A 254 -0.98 18.59 20.36
CA GLY A 254 -0.63 17.98 19.09
C GLY A 254 -0.77 18.94 17.92
N ALA A 255 0.05 18.71 16.91
CA ALA A 255 -0.05 19.37 15.61
C ALA A 255 -0.16 18.34 14.47
N LEU A 256 -0.97 18.66 13.48
CA LEU A 256 -1.21 17.84 12.30
C LEU A 256 -0.53 18.50 11.10
N LEU A 257 0.43 17.80 10.49
CA LEU A 257 1.06 18.18 9.24
C LEU A 257 0.20 17.69 8.07
N VAL A 258 -0.33 18.61 7.28
CA VAL A 258 -1.26 18.33 6.18
C VAL A 258 -0.62 18.77 4.87
N GLY A 259 -0.67 17.94 3.84
CA GLY A 259 -0.19 18.33 2.51
C GLY A 259 0.02 17.16 1.57
N PRO A 260 0.34 17.40 0.30
CA PRO A 260 0.59 16.37 -0.71
C PRO A 260 1.73 15.42 -0.31
N PRO A 261 1.80 14.22 -0.89
CA PRO A 261 2.92 13.31 -0.65
C PRO A 261 4.24 13.92 -1.16
N GLY A 262 5.34 13.57 -0.48
CA GLY A 262 6.68 14.02 -0.91
C GLY A 262 7.07 15.45 -0.53
N THR A 263 6.20 16.22 0.15
CA THR A 263 6.47 17.62 0.53
C THR A 263 7.37 17.78 1.77
N GLY A 264 7.84 16.68 2.38
CA GLY A 264 8.81 16.74 3.49
C GLY A 264 8.20 16.71 4.89
N LYS A 265 6.92 16.35 5.07
CA LYS A 265 6.23 16.28 6.39
C LYS A 265 7.00 15.48 7.43
N THR A 266 7.42 14.28 7.07
CA THR A 266 8.21 13.40 7.94
C THR A 266 9.60 13.97 8.23
N LEU A 267 10.22 14.64 7.25
CA LEU A 267 11.51 15.31 7.41
C LEU A 267 11.39 16.49 8.38
N LEU A 268 10.35 17.33 8.21
CA LEU A 268 10.06 18.46 9.10
C LEU A 268 9.84 17.99 10.54
N ALA A 269 9.07 16.91 10.75
CA ALA A 269 8.85 16.37 12.10
C ALA A 269 10.16 15.89 12.76
N LYS A 270 11.06 15.27 11.96
CA LYS A 270 12.39 14.89 12.44
C LYS A 270 13.26 16.10 12.76
N ALA A 271 13.20 17.13 11.92
CA ALA A 271 13.95 18.38 12.17
C ALA A 271 13.50 19.10 13.44
N VAL A 272 12.19 19.10 13.74
CA VAL A 272 11.65 19.64 15.00
C VAL A 272 12.27 18.94 16.21
N ALA A 273 12.38 17.61 16.17
CA ALA A 273 12.96 16.83 17.26
C ALA A 273 14.47 17.06 17.40
N GLY A 274 15.20 17.11 16.27
CA GLY A 274 16.62 17.42 16.25
C GLY A 274 16.92 18.81 16.75
N GLU A 275 16.14 19.81 16.33
CA GLU A 275 16.29 21.19 16.77
C GLU A 275 15.94 21.37 18.27
N ALA A 276 14.94 20.64 18.76
CA ALA A 276 14.57 20.66 20.18
C ALA A 276 15.50 19.81 21.08
N ASP A 277 16.36 18.98 20.52
CA ASP A 277 17.23 18.00 21.20
C ASP A 277 16.45 17.09 22.17
N VAL A 278 15.31 16.57 21.70
CA VAL A 278 14.43 15.67 22.46
C VAL A 278 14.29 14.30 21.80
N PRO A 279 13.99 13.23 22.58
CA PRO A 279 13.69 11.92 22.03
C PRO A 279 12.51 11.95 21.04
N PHE A 280 12.63 11.17 19.95
CA PHE A 280 11.66 11.10 18.89
C PHE A 280 11.16 9.66 18.73
N PHE A 281 9.85 9.47 18.92
CA PHE A 281 9.17 8.21 18.72
C PHE A 281 8.44 8.24 17.39
N SER A 282 8.86 7.47 16.41
CA SER A 282 8.23 7.43 15.08
C SER A 282 7.48 6.13 14.87
N MET A 283 6.25 6.22 14.39
CA MET A 283 5.39 5.11 14.04
C MET A 283 4.54 5.45 12.82
N ALA A 284 4.29 4.47 11.95
CA ALA A 284 3.30 4.62 10.89
C ALA A 284 1.90 4.30 11.41
N GLY A 285 0.89 5.01 10.95
CA GLY A 285 -0.51 4.72 11.29
C GLY A 285 -0.94 3.31 10.89
N SER A 286 -0.39 2.78 9.81
CA SER A 286 -0.59 1.38 9.38
C SER A 286 -0.10 0.36 10.41
N ASP A 287 0.96 0.67 11.20
CA ASP A 287 1.48 -0.22 12.24
C ASP A 287 0.53 -0.35 13.44
N LEU A 288 -0.43 0.57 13.56
CA LEU A 288 -1.47 0.56 14.58
C LEU A 288 -2.72 -0.23 14.17
N VAL A 289 -2.82 -0.62 12.89
CA VAL A 289 -3.95 -1.40 12.36
C VAL A 289 -3.50 -2.86 12.21
N GLU A 290 -4.13 -3.76 12.96
CA GLU A 290 -3.84 -5.20 12.92
C GLU A 290 -5.15 -5.99 12.71
N MET A 291 -5.03 -7.28 12.35
CA MET A 291 -6.20 -8.15 12.17
C MET A 291 -6.78 -8.66 13.51
N PHE A 292 -6.02 -8.56 14.59
CA PHE A 292 -6.43 -9.07 15.90
C PHE A 292 -6.97 -7.93 16.77
N VAL A 293 -8.19 -8.10 17.26
CA VAL A 293 -8.88 -7.11 18.09
C VAL A 293 -8.10 -6.78 19.37
N GLY A 294 -7.90 -5.47 19.62
CA GLY A 294 -7.23 -4.94 20.79
C GLY A 294 -5.72 -4.82 20.71
N VAL A 295 -5.07 -5.32 19.67
CA VAL A 295 -3.60 -5.22 19.50
C VAL A 295 -3.19 -3.79 19.19
N GLY A 296 -3.88 -3.11 18.29
CA GLY A 296 -3.63 -1.71 17.96
C GLY A 296 -3.78 -0.80 19.17
N ALA A 297 -4.87 -0.96 19.91
CA ALA A 297 -5.10 -0.23 21.16
C ALA A 297 -4.01 -0.50 22.22
N SER A 298 -3.48 -1.73 22.30
CA SER A 298 -2.37 -2.06 23.21
C SER A 298 -1.07 -1.39 22.78
N ARG A 299 -0.78 -1.30 21.48
CA ARG A 299 0.40 -0.59 20.94
C ARG A 299 0.33 0.92 21.22
N VAL A 300 -0.85 1.51 21.05
CA VAL A 300 -1.06 2.93 21.40
C VAL A 300 -0.73 3.15 22.88
N ARG A 301 -1.30 2.36 23.79
CA ARG A 301 -1.02 2.48 25.24
C ARG A 301 0.46 2.33 25.56
N ASP A 302 1.14 1.36 24.95
CA ASP A 302 2.56 1.11 25.18
C ASP A 302 3.43 2.26 24.66
N LEU A 303 3.13 2.80 23.45
CA LEU A 303 3.79 3.97 22.89
C LEU A 303 3.70 5.18 23.82
N PHE A 304 2.49 5.49 24.27
CA PHE A 304 2.25 6.63 25.14
C PHE A 304 2.88 6.46 26.51
N ARG A 305 2.92 5.25 27.05
CA ARG A 305 3.63 4.92 28.31
C ARG A 305 5.13 5.17 28.17
N GLN A 306 5.75 4.65 27.08
CA GLN A 306 7.18 4.86 26.83
C GLN A 306 7.53 6.35 26.63
N ALA A 307 6.67 7.10 25.94
CA ALA A 307 6.86 8.53 25.76
C ALA A 307 6.77 9.30 27.08
N LYS A 308 5.82 8.94 27.96
CA LYS A 308 5.72 9.54 29.32
C LYS A 308 6.97 9.29 30.17
N GLU A 309 7.58 8.11 30.05
CA GLU A 309 8.80 7.75 30.75
C GLU A 309 10.03 8.55 30.29
N LYS A 310 10.01 9.03 29.01
CA LYS A 310 11.12 9.75 28.38
C LYS A 310 10.81 11.22 28.08
N ALA A 311 9.84 11.80 28.75
CA ALA A 311 9.51 13.22 28.58
C ALA A 311 10.66 14.15 29.08
N PRO A 312 10.97 15.28 28.37
CA PRO A 312 10.26 15.80 27.21
C PRO A 312 10.59 15.02 25.93
N CYS A 313 9.57 14.75 25.08
CA CYS A 313 9.76 13.99 23.83
C CYS A 313 8.67 14.33 22.80
N ILE A 314 8.89 13.89 21.56
CA ILE A 314 7.93 13.98 20.47
C ILE A 314 7.46 12.58 20.07
N ILE A 315 6.15 12.39 19.96
CA ILE A 315 5.54 11.24 19.28
C ILE A 315 5.15 11.68 17.89
N PHE A 316 5.62 10.98 16.87
CA PHE A 316 5.27 11.22 15.48
C PHE A 316 4.50 10.02 14.92
N ILE A 317 3.30 10.29 14.38
CA ILE A 317 2.46 9.29 13.73
C ILE A 317 2.32 9.68 12.26
N ASP A 318 3.01 8.95 11.40
CA ASP A 318 2.90 9.16 9.95
C ASP A 318 1.65 8.46 9.40
N GLU A 319 1.07 8.99 8.33
CA GLU A 319 -0.14 8.45 7.70
C GLU A 319 -1.27 8.18 8.72
N ILE A 320 -1.58 9.17 9.55
CA ILE A 320 -2.60 9.04 10.61
C ILE A 320 -3.99 8.66 10.06
N ASP A 321 -4.25 8.93 8.79
CA ASP A 321 -5.50 8.58 8.09
C ASP A 321 -5.71 7.05 7.98
N ALA A 322 -4.68 6.25 8.13
CA ALA A 322 -4.83 4.79 8.26
C ALA A 322 -5.68 4.38 9.45
N VAL A 323 -5.59 5.10 10.57
CA VAL A 323 -6.35 4.87 11.82
C VAL A 323 -7.48 5.86 11.97
N GLY A 324 -7.23 7.12 11.61
CA GLY A 324 -8.07 8.27 11.92
C GLY A 324 -9.24 8.55 10.96
N ARG A 325 -9.53 7.68 10.01
CA ARG A 325 -10.62 7.89 9.03
C ARG A 325 -11.98 7.97 9.70
N ALA A 326 -12.81 8.94 9.27
CA ALA A 326 -14.18 9.09 9.73
C ALA A 326 -15.03 7.84 9.48
N ARG A 327 -16.01 7.59 10.35
CA ARG A 327 -16.89 6.44 10.29
C ARG A 327 -17.68 6.44 8.99
N SER A 328 -17.60 5.35 8.20
CA SER A 328 -18.51 5.16 7.08
C SER A 328 -19.84 4.60 7.59
N SER A 329 -20.94 5.22 7.21
CA SER A 329 -22.31 4.77 7.57
C SER A 329 -22.71 3.43 6.95
N ARG A 330 -21.84 2.78 6.16
CA ARG A 330 -22.08 1.46 5.54
C ARG A 330 -21.40 0.38 6.38
N GLY A 331 -22.23 -0.44 7.01
CA GLY A 331 -21.89 -1.44 7.99
C GLY A 331 -20.89 -2.51 7.55
N GLY A 332 -20.02 -2.89 8.50
CA GLY A 332 -19.77 -4.26 8.81
C GLY A 332 -18.67 -5.02 8.10
N ALA A 333 -17.43 -4.50 8.08
CA ALA A 333 -16.30 -5.42 7.98
C ALA A 333 -15.60 -5.49 9.36
N PRO A 334 -15.15 -6.68 9.84
CA PRO A 334 -14.46 -6.83 11.14
C PRO A 334 -13.23 -5.95 11.34
N SER A 335 -12.60 -5.52 10.23
CA SER A 335 -11.46 -4.59 10.23
C SER A 335 -11.84 -3.14 10.62
N THR A 336 -13.13 -2.79 10.58
CA THR A 336 -13.62 -1.45 10.95
C THR A 336 -13.65 -1.32 12.48
N ASP A 337 -14.05 -2.37 13.20
CA ASP A 337 -14.17 -2.38 14.66
C ASP A 337 -12.80 -2.24 15.34
N GLU A 338 -11.76 -2.91 14.81
CA GLU A 338 -10.39 -2.80 15.33
C GLU A 338 -9.83 -1.39 15.14
N ARG A 339 -10.03 -0.79 13.98
CA ARG A 339 -9.61 0.58 13.70
C ARG A 339 -10.30 1.57 14.62
N GLU A 340 -11.61 1.44 14.84
CA GLU A 340 -12.35 2.29 15.76
C GLU A 340 -11.88 2.12 17.21
N SER A 341 -11.59 0.90 17.64
CA SER A 341 -11.01 0.62 18.96
C SER A 341 -9.67 1.31 19.15
N THR A 342 -8.80 1.23 18.14
CA THR A 342 -7.49 1.87 18.14
C THR A 342 -7.58 3.39 18.13
N LEU A 343 -8.49 3.96 17.30
CA LEU A 343 -8.76 5.40 17.28
C LEU A 343 -9.27 5.89 18.64
N ASN A 344 -10.25 5.20 19.22
CA ASN A 344 -10.80 5.57 20.54
C ASN A 344 -9.71 5.51 21.64
N GLN A 345 -8.81 4.53 21.58
CA GLN A 345 -7.68 4.46 22.50
C GLN A 345 -6.71 5.63 22.29
N LEU A 346 -6.41 6.00 21.04
CA LEU A 346 -5.57 7.16 20.72
C LEU A 346 -6.18 8.45 21.28
N LEU A 347 -7.48 8.67 21.06
CA LEU A 347 -8.19 9.81 21.59
C LEU A 347 -8.16 9.84 23.13
N THR A 348 -8.32 8.69 23.77
CA THR A 348 -8.28 8.55 25.24
C THR A 348 -6.90 8.89 25.80
N GLU A 349 -5.84 8.40 25.16
CA GLU A 349 -4.46 8.71 25.58
C GLU A 349 -4.15 10.20 25.39
N MET A 350 -4.58 10.82 24.27
CA MET A 350 -4.41 12.26 24.03
C MET A 350 -5.14 13.11 25.07
N ASP A 351 -6.37 12.72 25.44
CA ASP A 351 -7.15 13.43 26.46
C ASP A 351 -6.55 13.24 27.87
N GLY A 352 -5.96 12.07 28.13
CA GLY A 352 -5.32 11.72 29.40
C GLY A 352 -3.99 12.40 29.69
N PHE A 353 -3.43 13.19 28.75
CA PHE A 353 -2.26 14.02 29.02
C PHE A 353 -2.60 15.28 29.83
N CYS A 354 -1.89 15.46 30.91
CA CYS A 354 -1.87 16.76 31.60
C CYS A 354 -1.19 17.79 30.68
N THR A 355 -1.65 19.03 30.71
CA THR A 355 -1.21 20.14 29.85
C THR A 355 0.31 20.44 29.93
N ASN A 356 1.04 19.86 30.87
CA ASN A 356 2.46 20.10 31.11
C ASN A 356 3.31 18.82 31.13
N SER A 357 2.88 17.75 30.44
CA SER A 357 3.60 16.48 30.46
C SER A 357 4.92 16.48 29.67
N GLY A 358 5.21 17.54 28.91
CA GLY A 358 6.40 17.62 28.06
C GLY A 358 6.36 16.69 26.84
N VAL A 359 5.23 16.05 26.54
CA VAL A 359 5.05 15.20 25.37
C VAL A 359 4.21 15.93 24.34
N ILE A 360 4.73 16.08 23.13
CA ILE A 360 4.01 16.66 22.00
C ILE A 360 3.77 15.58 20.95
N ILE A 361 2.56 15.56 20.39
CA ILE A 361 2.19 14.61 19.35
C ILE A 361 2.17 15.33 18.02
N LEU A 362 3.01 14.91 17.09
CA LEU A 362 2.95 15.33 15.70
C LEU A 362 2.33 14.21 14.89
N ALA A 363 1.41 14.52 13.99
CA ALA A 363 0.91 13.56 13.04
C ALA A 363 1.01 14.11 11.62
N ALA A 364 1.13 13.24 10.64
CA ALA A 364 1.14 13.62 9.22
C ALA A 364 0.04 12.90 8.47
N THR A 365 -0.58 13.59 7.52
CA THR A 365 -1.54 13.02 6.58
C THR A 365 -1.46 13.70 5.22
N ASN A 366 -1.78 12.94 4.18
CA ASN A 366 -1.98 13.48 2.84
C ASN A 366 -3.45 13.86 2.60
N ARG A 367 -4.37 13.43 3.50
CA ARG A 367 -5.82 13.56 3.33
C ARG A 367 -6.50 13.96 4.64
N ALA A 368 -6.46 15.23 4.97
CA ALA A 368 -7.15 15.76 6.15
C ALA A 368 -8.68 15.68 6.03
N ASP A 369 -9.20 15.69 4.79
CA ASP A 369 -10.63 15.63 4.46
C ASP A 369 -11.33 14.37 4.97
N ILE A 370 -10.61 13.24 5.06
CA ILE A 370 -11.18 11.95 5.49
C ILE A 370 -11.04 11.67 6.98
N LEU A 371 -10.36 12.55 7.73
CA LEU A 371 -10.13 12.34 9.15
C LEU A 371 -11.39 12.54 9.99
N ASP A 372 -11.52 11.76 11.06
CA ASP A 372 -12.58 11.95 12.05
C ASP A 372 -12.42 13.32 12.74
N LYS A 373 -13.49 14.10 12.72
CA LYS A 373 -13.53 15.44 13.35
C LYS A 373 -13.20 15.42 14.84
N ALA A 374 -13.29 14.28 15.50
CA ALA A 374 -12.89 14.12 16.89
C ALA A 374 -11.37 14.30 17.10
N LEU A 375 -10.55 13.95 16.10
CA LEU A 375 -9.10 14.18 16.14
C LEU A 375 -8.73 15.67 16.09
N LEU A 376 -9.54 16.47 15.38
CA LEU A 376 -9.28 17.89 15.12
C LEU A 376 -9.86 18.83 16.21
N ARG A 377 -10.36 18.27 17.32
CA ARG A 377 -10.89 19.07 18.44
C ARG A 377 -9.78 19.67 19.29
N ALA A 378 -10.07 20.82 19.90
CA ALA A 378 -9.18 21.46 20.86
C ALA A 378 -8.73 20.48 21.96
N GLY A 379 -7.42 20.50 22.26
CA GLY A 379 -6.77 19.58 23.19
C GLY A 379 -6.33 18.24 22.57
N ARG A 380 -6.41 18.09 21.24
CA ARG A 380 -5.88 16.98 20.45
C ARG A 380 -4.98 17.54 19.35
N PHE A 381 -5.34 17.39 18.06
CA PHE A 381 -4.66 18.07 16.95
C PHE A 381 -5.33 19.42 16.71
N ASP A 382 -5.07 20.37 17.59
CA ASP A 382 -5.67 21.70 17.56
C ASP A 382 -4.94 22.67 16.61
N ARG A 383 -3.74 22.31 16.15
CA ARG A 383 -3.02 23.02 15.09
C ARG A 383 -2.93 22.16 13.84
N GLN A 384 -3.27 22.74 12.70
CA GLN A 384 -3.08 22.16 11.38
C GLN A 384 -2.04 23.00 10.66
N ILE A 385 -0.91 22.39 10.35
CA ILE A 385 0.22 23.02 9.68
C ILE A 385 0.22 22.53 8.25
N HIS A 386 0.03 23.44 7.32
CA HIS A 386 0.01 23.11 5.89
C HIS A 386 1.44 23.01 5.35
N VAL A 387 1.73 21.93 4.65
CA VAL A 387 3.01 21.62 4.02
C VAL A 387 2.73 21.42 2.54
N ASP A 388 2.59 22.53 1.83
CA ASP A 388 2.20 22.56 0.43
C ASP A 388 3.34 22.19 -0.52
N LEU A 389 3.04 22.11 -1.82
CA LEU A 389 4.08 21.93 -2.83
C LEU A 389 4.99 23.18 -2.85
N PRO A 390 6.31 22.97 -3.04
CA PRO A 390 7.27 24.07 -3.00
C PRO A 390 7.08 25.05 -4.18
N GLU A 391 7.11 26.36 -3.89
CA GLU A 391 7.15 27.41 -4.87
C GLU A 391 8.53 27.48 -5.55
N LEU A 392 8.70 28.34 -6.56
CA LEU A 392 9.93 28.44 -7.33
C LEU A 392 11.18 28.66 -6.45
N GLN A 393 11.10 29.56 -5.47
CA GLN A 393 12.21 29.85 -4.57
C GLN A 393 12.53 28.65 -3.67
N ASP A 394 11.51 28.02 -3.11
CA ASP A 394 11.68 26.80 -2.31
C ASP A 394 12.33 25.67 -3.13
N ARG A 395 11.93 25.50 -4.41
CA ARG A 395 12.53 24.50 -5.28
C ARG A 395 14.01 24.77 -5.53
N ILE A 396 14.41 26.03 -5.68
CA ILE A 396 15.83 26.40 -5.79
C ILE A 396 16.59 25.95 -4.56
N GLU A 397 16.06 26.24 -3.36
CA GLU A 397 16.67 25.81 -2.09
C GLU A 397 16.73 24.28 -1.94
N ILE A 398 15.66 23.59 -2.32
CA ILE A 398 15.59 22.11 -2.29
C ILE A 398 16.63 21.53 -3.25
N PHE A 399 16.77 22.05 -4.46
CA PHE A 399 17.84 21.64 -5.37
C PHE A 399 19.21 21.86 -4.75
N GLN A 400 19.47 23.00 -4.12
CA GLN A 400 20.76 23.27 -3.47
C GLN A 400 21.11 22.21 -2.40
N VAL A 401 20.12 21.74 -1.63
CA VAL A 401 20.33 20.69 -0.62
C VAL A 401 20.64 19.34 -1.30
N HIS A 402 19.85 18.94 -2.30
CA HIS A 402 20.01 17.64 -2.95
C HIS A 402 21.19 17.57 -3.93
N LEU A 403 21.71 18.71 -4.37
CA LEU A 403 22.88 18.80 -5.22
C LEU A 403 24.21 18.72 -4.43
N ARG A 404 24.21 18.99 -3.12
CA ARG A 404 25.43 18.95 -2.27
C ARG A 404 26.28 17.68 -2.41
N PRO A 405 25.70 16.46 -2.45
CA PRO A 405 26.49 15.24 -2.57
C PRO A 405 26.97 14.93 -3.99
N LEU A 406 26.52 15.68 -5.02
CA LEU A 406 26.79 15.39 -6.42
C LEU A 406 28.03 16.15 -6.92
N LYS A 407 28.74 15.57 -7.88
CA LYS A 407 29.81 16.24 -8.62
C LYS A 407 29.19 16.92 -9.84
N LEU A 408 29.04 18.24 -9.79
CA LEU A 408 28.37 19.02 -10.79
C LEU A 408 29.34 19.64 -11.81
N ALA A 409 28.89 19.85 -13.04
CA ALA A 409 29.56 20.70 -14.00
C ALA A 409 29.47 22.18 -13.55
N ALA A 410 30.47 22.99 -13.93
CA ALA A 410 30.56 24.37 -13.44
C ALA A 410 29.51 25.32 -14.01
N ASP A 411 28.84 24.94 -15.10
CA ASP A 411 27.89 25.73 -15.87
C ASP A 411 26.41 25.39 -15.53
N LEU A 412 26.16 24.59 -14.46
CA LEU A 412 24.82 24.19 -14.10
C LEU A 412 24.02 25.35 -13.49
N ASP A 413 22.96 25.75 -14.16
CA ASP A 413 22.01 26.78 -13.68
C ASP A 413 20.87 26.14 -12.88
N ILE A 414 20.94 26.28 -11.54
CA ILE A 414 19.94 25.76 -10.61
C ILE A 414 18.59 26.47 -10.79
N LYS A 415 18.59 27.77 -11.09
CA LYS A 415 17.36 28.55 -11.34
C LYS A 415 16.61 27.99 -12.55
N LYS A 416 17.35 27.63 -13.61
CA LYS A 416 16.78 27.00 -14.82
C LYS A 416 16.16 25.62 -14.49
N LEU A 417 16.83 24.79 -13.68
CA LEU A 417 16.29 23.49 -13.24
C LEU A 417 15.00 23.66 -12.43
N ALA A 418 14.97 24.58 -11.48
CA ALA A 418 13.78 24.85 -10.68
C ALA A 418 12.60 25.34 -11.52
N ARG A 419 12.87 26.13 -12.58
CA ARG A 419 11.84 26.56 -13.55
C ARG A 419 11.28 25.38 -14.35
N GLN A 420 12.10 24.38 -14.66
CA GLN A 420 11.69 23.20 -15.44
C GLN A 420 10.91 22.16 -14.63
N THR A 421 10.79 22.33 -13.32
CA THR A 421 10.15 21.38 -12.40
C THR A 421 8.97 21.98 -11.59
N PRO A 422 8.04 22.71 -12.24
CA PRO A 422 6.87 23.26 -11.53
C PRO A 422 5.98 22.12 -11.03
N GLY A 423 5.42 22.27 -9.83
CA GLY A 423 4.56 21.27 -9.21
C GLY A 423 5.28 20.03 -8.69
N PHE A 424 6.62 19.98 -8.75
CA PHE A 424 7.38 18.89 -8.16
C PHE A 424 7.47 19.06 -6.65
N SER A 425 7.29 17.96 -5.95
CA SER A 425 7.55 17.87 -4.52
C SER A 425 9.05 17.78 -4.22
N GLY A 426 9.43 17.95 -2.97
CA GLY A 426 10.82 17.75 -2.55
C GLY A 426 11.33 16.33 -2.86
N ALA A 427 10.48 15.32 -2.77
CA ALA A 427 10.83 13.95 -3.12
C ALA A 427 11.05 13.77 -4.63
N ASP A 428 10.26 14.45 -5.47
CA ASP A 428 10.45 14.42 -6.93
C ASP A 428 11.77 15.08 -7.31
N ILE A 429 12.12 16.21 -6.69
CA ILE A 429 13.40 16.91 -6.90
C ILE A 429 14.58 16.02 -6.48
N ALA A 430 14.48 15.36 -5.33
CA ALA A 430 15.48 14.40 -4.88
C ALA A 430 15.67 13.27 -5.89
N ASN A 431 14.56 12.77 -6.45
CA ASN A 431 14.58 11.74 -7.48
C ASN A 431 15.20 12.23 -8.79
N VAL A 432 14.92 13.49 -9.21
CA VAL A 432 15.58 14.10 -10.36
C VAL A 432 17.09 14.15 -10.17
N CYS A 433 17.56 14.60 -9.02
CA CYS A 433 18.99 14.68 -8.71
C CYS A 433 19.66 13.29 -8.74
N ASN A 434 19.02 12.29 -8.15
CA ASN A 434 19.52 10.92 -8.18
C ASN A 434 19.52 10.33 -9.60
N GLU A 435 18.45 10.52 -10.37
CA GLU A 435 18.35 9.99 -11.73
C GLU A 435 19.36 10.66 -12.68
N ALA A 436 19.59 11.97 -12.55
CA ALA A 436 20.62 12.68 -13.31
C ALA A 436 22.03 12.10 -13.04
N ALA A 437 22.34 11.81 -11.78
CA ALA A 437 23.60 11.15 -11.41
C ALA A 437 23.73 9.74 -12.02
N LEU A 438 22.63 8.98 -12.04
CA LEU A 438 22.61 7.66 -12.66
C LEU A 438 22.77 7.72 -14.18
N ILE A 439 22.19 8.74 -14.83
CA ILE A 439 22.34 8.97 -16.28
C ILE A 439 23.80 9.35 -16.60
N ALA A 440 24.40 10.29 -15.86
CA ALA A 440 25.80 10.68 -16.01
C ALA A 440 26.74 9.49 -15.85
N ALA A 441 26.49 8.65 -14.81
CA ALA A 441 27.28 7.44 -14.57
C ALA A 441 27.15 6.43 -15.72
N ARG A 442 25.95 6.22 -16.25
CA ARG A 442 25.72 5.33 -17.41
C ARG A 442 26.44 5.81 -18.67
N ASN A 443 26.57 7.12 -18.83
CA ASN A 443 27.28 7.75 -19.94
C ASN A 443 28.78 7.90 -19.68
N ASN A 444 29.30 7.31 -18.58
CA ASN A 444 30.69 7.39 -18.15
C ASN A 444 31.23 8.85 -18.00
N LYS A 445 30.34 9.79 -17.64
CA LYS A 445 30.73 11.17 -17.35
C LYS A 445 31.37 11.28 -15.96
N MET A 446 32.24 12.25 -15.76
CA MET A 446 32.89 12.53 -14.47
C MET A 446 32.09 13.54 -13.61
N TYR A 447 31.22 14.28 -14.23
CA TYR A 447 30.36 15.32 -13.65
C TYR A 447 28.96 15.20 -14.21
N VAL A 448 27.99 15.63 -13.43
CA VAL A 448 26.58 15.72 -13.85
C VAL A 448 26.36 17.09 -14.47
N ASP A 449 25.89 17.13 -15.70
CA ASP A 449 25.62 18.35 -16.45
C ASP A 449 24.12 18.62 -16.69
N ALA A 450 23.80 19.76 -17.31
CA ALA A 450 22.42 20.17 -17.58
C ALA A 450 21.66 19.17 -18.49
N GLU A 451 22.36 18.48 -19.39
CA GLU A 451 21.75 17.48 -20.28
C GLU A 451 21.26 16.26 -19.48
N ASP A 452 22.07 15.83 -18.49
CA ASP A 452 21.70 14.70 -17.62
C ASP A 452 20.47 15.03 -16.77
N PHE A 453 20.37 16.28 -16.27
CA PHE A 453 19.17 16.75 -15.56
C PHE A 453 17.95 16.83 -16.46
N ASN A 454 18.10 17.37 -17.68
CA ASN A 454 17.00 17.39 -18.64
C ASN A 454 16.51 15.97 -18.96
N ALA A 455 17.43 15.03 -19.19
CA ALA A 455 17.09 13.63 -19.42
C ALA A 455 16.44 12.96 -18.19
N ALA A 456 16.84 13.34 -16.97
CA ALA A 456 16.22 12.87 -15.73
C ALA A 456 14.78 13.38 -15.57
N VAL A 457 14.55 14.67 -15.79
CA VAL A 457 13.21 15.26 -15.77
C VAL A 457 12.32 14.57 -16.80
N ASP A 458 12.81 14.37 -18.02
CA ASP A 458 12.09 13.66 -19.08
C ASP A 458 11.70 12.25 -18.68
N ARG A 459 12.64 11.54 -18.06
CA ARG A 459 12.41 10.16 -17.61
C ARG A 459 11.37 10.08 -16.49
N ILE A 460 11.37 11.03 -15.58
CA ILE A 460 10.43 11.06 -14.45
C ILE A 460 9.02 11.39 -14.93
N ILE A 461 8.87 12.39 -15.81
CA ILE A 461 7.55 12.82 -16.29
C ILE A 461 7.04 11.89 -17.40
N GLY A 462 7.87 11.57 -18.40
CA GLY A 462 7.47 10.84 -19.61
C GLY A 462 7.76 9.34 -19.58
N GLY A 463 8.56 8.87 -18.62
CA GLY A 463 9.04 7.49 -18.57
C GLY A 463 10.23 7.21 -19.49
N LEU A 464 10.58 5.93 -19.61
CA LEU A 464 11.69 5.50 -20.48
C LEU A 464 11.37 5.68 -21.95
N GLU A 465 12.35 6.12 -22.71
CA GLU A 465 12.32 6.18 -24.17
C GLU A 465 12.22 4.75 -24.75
N LYS A 466 11.25 4.56 -25.66
CA LYS A 466 11.01 3.28 -26.34
C LYS A 466 11.73 3.23 -27.68
N LYS A 467 13.03 3.00 -27.67
CA LYS A 467 13.85 2.89 -28.90
C LYS A 467 13.48 1.72 -29.82
N SER A 468 12.74 0.74 -29.31
CA SER A 468 12.34 -0.46 -30.08
C SER A 468 11.00 -0.30 -30.82
N LYS A 469 10.29 0.82 -30.65
CA LYS A 469 9.01 1.03 -31.32
C LYS A 469 9.25 1.47 -32.75
N VAL A 470 8.99 0.58 -33.69
CA VAL A 470 9.03 0.92 -35.13
C VAL A 470 7.75 1.67 -35.48
N MET A 471 7.88 2.92 -35.90
CA MET A 471 6.79 3.73 -36.42
C MET A 471 6.90 3.78 -37.95
N THR A 472 5.76 3.77 -38.63
CA THR A 472 5.73 4.02 -40.08
C THR A 472 5.97 5.50 -40.33
N GLN A 473 6.38 5.84 -41.57
CA GLN A 473 6.62 7.24 -41.93
C GLN A 473 5.34 8.09 -41.85
N GLU A 474 4.20 7.48 -42.17
CA GLU A 474 2.88 8.11 -42.08
C GLU A 474 2.50 8.39 -40.62
N GLU A 475 2.76 7.44 -39.70
CA GLU A 475 2.53 7.67 -38.26
C GLU A 475 3.45 8.75 -37.71
N LYS A 476 4.73 8.76 -38.12
CA LYS A 476 5.69 9.78 -37.71
C LYS A 476 5.25 11.17 -38.16
N HIS A 477 4.78 11.30 -39.42
CA HIS A 477 4.20 12.52 -39.94
C HIS A 477 2.97 12.99 -39.15
N SER A 478 2.03 12.06 -38.91
CA SER A 478 0.82 12.39 -38.17
C SER A 478 1.11 12.88 -36.74
N ILE A 479 2.05 12.25 -36.04
CA ILE A 479 2.48 12.68 -34.71
C ILE A 479 3.18 14.04 -34.78
N ALA A 480 4.05 14.29 -35.76
CA ALA A 480 4.74 15.55 -35.92
C ALA A 480 3.78 16.73 -36.17
N VAL A 481 2.77 16.52 -37.01
CA VAL A 481 1.71 17.50 -37.26
C VAL A 481 0.89 17.77 -35.99
N HIS A 482 0.53 16.72 -35.24
CA HIS A 482 -0.21 16.83 -34.01
C HIS A 482 0.56 17.65 -32.94
N GLU A 483 1.80 17.29 -32.66
CA GLU A 483 2.64 17.96 -31.66
C GLU A 483 3.00 19.41 -32.09
N ALA A 484 3.23 19.61 -33.39
CA ALA A 484 3.42 20.96 -33.93
C ALA A 484 2.15 21.81 -33.75
N GLY A 485 0.96 21.20 -33.82
CA GLY A 485 -0.30 21.89 -33.57
C GLY A 485 -0.40 22.45 -32.15
N HIS A 486 -0.08 21.62 -31.16
CA HIS A 486 -0.01 22.03 -29.76
C HIS A 486 0.99 23.16 -29.54
N ALA A 487 2.20 23.03 -30.10
CA ALA A 487 3.26 23.98 -29.93
C ALA A 487 2.91 25.35 -30.59
N THR A 488 2.36 25.31 -31.81
CA THR A 488 1.97 26.53 -32.55
C THR A 488 0.91 27.32 -31.77
N ILE A 489 -0.14 26.67 -31.31
CA ILE A 489 -1.22 27.33 -30.58
C ILE A 489 -0.71 27.90 -29.26
N SER A 490 0.01 27.11 -28.46
CA SER A 490 0.55 27.60 -27.19
C SER A 490 1.49 28.79 -27.33
N TRP A 491 2.21 28.91 -28.45
CA TRP A 491 3.12 30.02 -28.70
C TRP A 491 2.39 31.35 -28.81
N PHE A 492 1.22 31.36 -29.45
CA PHE A 492 0.46 32.58 -29.72
C PHE A 492 -0.62 32.89 -28.69
N LEU A 493 -0.93 31.96 -27.77
CA LEU A 493 -1.91 32.21 -26.71
C LEU A 493 -1.29 32.99 -25.55
N LYS A 494 -2.03 34.02 -25.08
CA LYS A 494 -1.61 34.89 -23.99
C LYS A 494 -1.33 34.11 -22.69
N TYR A 495 -2.24 33.20 -22.37
CA TYR A 495 -2.17 32.38 -21.17
C TYR A 495 -1.68 30.94 -21.45
N GLY A 496 -1.14 30.72 -22.67
CA GLY A 496 -0.45 29.46 -22.99
C GLY A 496 0.81 29.34 -22.16
N ASN A 497 1.09 28.11 -21.69
CA ASN A 497 2.33 27.84 -20.96
C ASN A 497 3.54 27.99 -21.90
N PRO A 498 4.67 28.57 -21.42
CA PRO A 498 5.90 28.60 -22.20
C PRO A 498 6.34 27.21 -22.62
N LEU A 499 6.68 27.05 -23.89
CA LEU A 499 7.15 25.80 -24.44
C LEU A 499 8.61 25.58 -24.02
N VAL A 500 8.95 24.38 -23.60
CA VAL A 500 10.33 23.95 -23.31
C VAL A 500 10.90 23.20 -24.49
N LYS A 501 10.18 22.20 -24.96
CA LYS A 501 10.54 21.38 -26.11
C LYS A 501 9.34 20.62 -26.66
N VAL A 502 9.46 20.16 -27.90
CA VAL A 502 8.51 19.24 -28.53
C VAL A 502 9.25 18.00 -29.01
N THR A 503 8.69 16.85 -28.83
CA THR A 503 9.30 15.58 -29.25
C THR A 503 8.27 14.61 -29.81
N ILE A 504 8.70 13.87 -30.82
CA ILE A 504 7.94 12.73 -31.38
C ILE A 504 8.57 11.39 -31.02
N VAL A 505 9.54 11.40 -30.09
CA VAL A 505 10.15 10.17 -29.56
C VAL A 505 9.19 9.54 -28.56
N PRO A 506 8.76 8.27 -28.77
CA PRO A 506 7.80 7.61 -27.91
C PRO A 506 8.36 7.38 -26.50
N ARG A 507 7.59 7.80 -25.46
CA ARG A 507 7.90 7.58 -24.05
C ARG A 507 6.69 7.05 -23.30
N GLY A 508 6.86 6.02 -22.50
CA GLY A 508 5.75 5.44 -21.75
C GLY A 508 4.60 5.04 -22.67
N ASN A 509 3.42 5.64 -22.52
CA ASN A 509 2.25 5.42 -23.36
C ASN A 509 2.06 6.53 -24.42
N ALA A 510 2.83 7.61 -24.35
CA ALA A 510 2.76 8.70 -25.31
C ALA A 510 3.59 8.39 -26.56
N LEU A 511 3.08 8.81 -27.73
CA LEU A 511 3.76 8.68 -29.01
C LEU A 511 4.62 9.90 -29.33
N GLY A 512 4.21 11.06 -28.80
CA GLY A 512 4.91 12.34 -28.84
C GLY A 512 4.52 13.14 -27.60
N ALA A 513 5.13 14.29 -27.39
CA ALA A 513 4.76 15.23 -26.34
C ALA A 513 5.31 16.63 -26.61
N ALA A 514 4.48 17.62 -26.43
CA ALA A 514 4.89 19.01 -26.26
C ALA A 514 5.06 19.29 -24.76
N TRP A 515 6.26 19.70 -24.37
CA TRP A 515 6.63 19.97 -22.99
C TRP A 515 6.53 21.45 -22.71
N TYR A 516 5.77 21.79 -21.70
CA TYR A 516 5.53 23.15 -21.29
C TYR A 516 6.08 23.39 -19.90
N MET A 517 6.39 24.64 -19.60
CA MET A 517 6.66 25.15 -18.27
C MET A 517 5.34 25.69 -17.71
N PRO A 518 4.61 24.95 -16.85
CA PRO A 518 3.38 25.48 -16.28
C PRO A 518 3.67 26.74 -15.48
N GLU A 519 2.89 27.79 -15.71
CA GLU A 519 2.98 29.00 -14.92
C GLU A 519 2.21 28.82 -13.61
N GLU A 520 2.86 29.15 -12.49
CA GLU A 520 2.23 29.11 -11.15
C GLU A 520 1.23 30.27 -11.05
N ARG A 521 -0.06 29.93 -11.12
CA ARG A 521 -1.17 30.88 -10.99
C ARG A 521 -2.06 30.44 -9.84
N GLN A 522 -2.16 31.24 -8.80
CA GLN A 522 -3.06 31.00 -7.66
C GLN A 522 -4.53 31.20 -8.06
N ILE A 523 -4.79 32.09 -9.01
CA ILE A 523 -6.14 32.37 -9.53
C ILE A 523 -6.11 32.20 -11.05
N VAL A 524 -6.98 31.34 -11.56
CA VAL A 524 -7.11 31.09 -13.01
C VAL A 524 -8.38 31.78 -13.51
N THR A 525 -8.24 32.68 -14.48
CA THR A 525 -9.36 33.39 -15.08
C THR A 525 -10.08 32.54 -16.14
N TYR A 526 -11.29 32.94 -16.54
CA TYR A 526 -12.04 32.28 -17.62
C TYR A 526 -11.23 32.23 -18.92
N GLU A 527 -10.60 33.34 -19.29
CA GLU A 527 -9.78 33.44 -20.49
C GLU A 527 -8.57 32.49 -20.44
N ALA A 528 -7.94 32.39 -19.28
CA ALA A 528 -6.80 31.48 -19.08
C ALA A 528 -7.22 30.01 -19.24
N MET A 529 -8.39 29.65 -18.73
CA MET A 529 -8.93 28.28 -18.89
C MET A 529 -9.32 28.01 -20.37
N CYS A 530 -9.87 28.99 -21.05
CA CYS A 530 -10.16 28.90 -22.49
C CYS A 530 -8.88 28.73 -23.31
N ASP A 531 -7.81 29.47 -23.00
CA ASP A 531 -6.51 29.33 -23.67
C ASP A 531 -5.91 27.94 -23.46
N GLN A 532 -6.02 27.39 -22.24
CA GLN A 532 -5.58 26.02 -21.96
C GLN A 532 -6.37 24.97 -22.77
N ILE A 533 -7.69 25.11 -22.85
CA ILE A 533 -8.55 24.23 -23.67
C ILE A 533 -8.16 24.36 -25.15
N CYS A 534 -7.98 25.58 -25.65
CA CYS A 534 -7.56 25.85 -27.02
C CYS A 534 -6.21 25.19 -27.34
N GLY A 535 -5.22 25.30 -26.46
CA GLY A 535 -3.93 24.64 -26.57
C GLY A 535 -4.01 23.12 -26.64
N LEU A 536 -4.83 22.52 -25.76
CA LEU A 536 -5.07 21.06 -25.74
C LEU A 536 -5.78 20.56 -27.02
N LEU A 537 -6.60 21.37 -27.64
CA LEU A 537 -7.29 21.04 -28.90
C LEU A 537 -6.39 21.19 -30.14
N GLY A 538 -5.19 21.76 -29.97
CA GLY A 538 -4.26 22.07 -31.05
C GLY A 538 -3.86 20.90 -31.90
N GLY A 539 -3.52 19.78 -31.31
CA GLY A 539 -3.15 18.54 -32.01
C GLY A 539 -4.30 18.02 -32.87
N ARG A 540 -5.50 17.93 -32.30
CA ARG A 540 -6.71 17.49 -33.04
C ARG A 540 -7.07 18.44 -34.18
N ALA A 541 -6.96 19.74 -33.98
CA ALA A 541 -7.24 20.73 -35.00
C ALA A 541 -6.21 20.67 -36.13
N ALA A 542 -4.95 20.43 -35.82
CA ALA A 542 -3.89 20.26 -36.82
C ALA A 542 -4.09 18.97 -37.63
N GLU A 543 -4.45 17.86 -37.03
CA GLU A 543 -4.78 16.62 -37.75
C GLU A 543 -5.90 16.85 -38.78
N GLU A 544 -6.99 17.50 -38.38
CA GLU A 544 -8.13 17.75 -39.27
C GLU A 544 -7.75 18.70 -40.45
N LEU A 545 -6.99 19.78 -40.16
CA LEU A 545 -6.66 20.79 -41.16
C LEU A 545 -5.58 20.33 -42.17
N PHE A 546 -4.54 19.65 -41.69
CA PHE A 546 -3.34 19.39 -42.50
C PHE A 546 -3.21 17.96 -42.98
N ILE A 547 -3.84 17.00 -42.27
CA ILE A 547 -3.87 15.59 -42.69
C ILE A 547 -5.21 15.26 -43.35
N GLY A 548 -6.29 15.95 -42.96
CA GLY A 548 -7.66 15.66 -43.41
C GLY A 548 -8.28 14.41 -42.76
N ALA A 549 -7.62 13.85 -41.74
CA ALA A 549 -8.10 12.69 -40.99
C ALA A 549 -7.82 12.90 -39.50
N ILE A 550 -8.75 12.41 -38.66
CA ILE A 550 -8.64 12.49 -37.21
C ILE A 550 -8.23 11.14 -36.65
N SER A 551 -7.35 11.13 -35.65
CA SER A 551 -6.79 9.92 -35.07
C SER A 551 -7.24 9.70 -33.60
N SER A 552 -6.99 8.51 -33.08
CA SER A 552 -7.17 8.21 -31.65
C SER A 552 -6.07 8.81 -30.77
N GLY A 553 -5.02 9.42 -31.35
CA GLY A 553 -3.89 10.02 -30.62
C GLY A 553 -4.32 11.13 -29.64
N ALA A 554 -5.33 11.91 -30.02
CA ALA A 554 -5.87 13.00 -29.20
C ALA A 554 -6.76 12.57 -28.03
N ALA A 555 -6.89 11.26 -27.72
CA ALA A 555 -7.82 10.78 -26.69
C ALA A 555 -7.54 11.38 -25.30
N ASN A 556 -6.29 11.48 -24.91
CA ASN A 556 -5.90 12.08 -23.62
C ASN A 556 -6.19 13.57 -23.57
N ASP A 557 -5.93 14.29 -24.65
CA ASP A 557 -6.21 15.75 -24.73
C ASP A 557 -7.69 16.02 -24.64
N LEU A 558 -8.52 15.23 -25.34
CA LEU A 558 -9.98 15.35 -25.29
C LEU A 558 -10.52 15.02 -23.89
N GLU A 559 -9.96 14.06 -23.18
CA GLU A 559 -10.31 13.76 -21.79
C GLU A 559 -10.03 14.97 -20.89
N ARG A 560 -8.84 15.57 -21.01
CA ARG A 560 -8.45 16.75 -20.24
C ARG A 560 -9.32 17.96 -20.58
N VAL A 561 -9.58 18.22 -21.86
CA VAL A 561 -10.48 19.28 -22.34
C VAL A 561 -11.87 19.12 -21.72
N THR A 562 -12.43 17.91 -21.76
CA THR A 562 -13.76 17.64 -21.21
C THR A 562 -13.82 17.86 -19.71
N LYS A 563 -12.81 17.37 -18.97
CA LYS A 563 -12.70 17.58 -17.51
C LYS A 563 -12.59 19.05 -17.15
N GLN A 564 -11.79 19.82 -17.91
CA GLN A 564 -11.60 21.24 -17.67
C GLN A 564 -12.84 22.05 -17.98
N ALA A 565 -13.51 21.80 -19.13
CA ALA A 565 -14.76 22.45 -19.48
C ALA A 565 -15.88 22.11 -18.46
N TYR A 566 -15.94 20.86 -17.99
CA TYR A 566 -16.84 20.45 -16.90
C TYR A 566 -16.57 21.25 -15.61
N ALA A 567 -15.31 21.41 -15.22
CA ALA A 567 -14.93 22.17 -14.04
C ALA A 567 -15.34 23.66 -14.16
N MET A 568 -15.14 24.26 -15.34
CA MET A 568 -15.56 25.64 -15.61
C MET A 568 -17.06 25.84 -15.41
N VAL A 569 -17.88 24.90 -15.91
CA VAL A 569 -19.33 24.98 -15.87
C VAL A 569 -19.87 24.57 -14.50
N ALA A 570 -19.47 23.39 -14.00
CA ALA A 570 -20.09 22.74 -12.84
C ALA A 570 -19.43 23.11 -11.49
N TYR A 571 -18.15 23.44 -11.48
CA TYR A 571 -17.42 23.72 -10.22
C TYR A 571 -17.19 25.21 -10.00
N TYR A 572 -16.81 25.94 -11.05
CA TYR A 572 -16.48 27.37 -10.91
C TYR A 572 -17.62 28.31 -11.27
N GLY A 573 -18.74 27.76 -11.80
CA GLY A 573 -19.90 28.58 -12.17
C GLY A 573 -19.60 29.66 -13.23
N MET A 574 -18.65 29.37 -14.13
CA MET A 574 -18.17 30.32 -15.15
C MET A 574 -19.01 30.31 -16.44
N SER A 575 -20.12 29.56 -16.47
CA SER A 575 -21.03 29.52 -17.62
C SER A 575 -22.02 30.67 -17.58
N THR A 576 -22.36 31.25 -18.75
CA THR A 576 -23.40 32.26 -18.90
C THR A 576 -24.83 31.71 -18.68
N ALA A 577 -25.06 30.43 -18.98
CA ALA A 577 -26.34 29.77 -18.77
C ALA A 577 -26.57 29.35 -17.30
N MET A 578 -25.51 29.19 -16.52
CA MET A 578 -25.55 28.81 -15.10
C MET A 578 -24.51 29.63 -14.29
N PRO A 579 -24.66 30.95 -14.21
CA PRO A 579 -23.69 31.79 -13.53
C PRO A 579 -23.72 31.53 -12.00
N ASN A 580 -22.56 31.50 -11.38
CA ASN A 580 -22.38 31.45 -9.92
C ASN A 580 -22.98 30.22 -9.23
N VAL A 581 -23.15 29.10 -9.94
CA VAL A 581 -23.61 27.82 -9.38
C VAL A 581 -22.41 26.88 -9.27
N CYS A 582 -22.20 26.30 -8.09
CA CYS A 582 -21.14 25.34 -7.81
C CYS A 582 -21.73 24.01 -7.34
N TYR A 583 -21.38 22.94 -8.03
CA TYR A 583 -21.74 21.56 -7.69
C TYR A 583 -20.51 20.77 -7.16
N TYR A 584 -19.42 21.47 -6.82
CA TYR A 584 -18.26 20.85 -6.22
C TYR A 584 -18.53 20.49 -4.77
N ASP A 585 -18.26 19.25 -4.40
CA ASP A 585 -18.34 18.80 -3.02
C ASP A 585 -16.95 18.80 -2.39
N SER A 586 -16.68 19.80 -1.55
CA SER A 586 -15.43 19.92 -0.80
C SER A 586 -15.25 18.82 0.26
N THR A 587 -16.30 18.06 0.59
CA THR A 587 -16.21 16.98 1.59
C THR A 587 -15.68 15.67 1.02
N GLY A 588 -15.46 15.60 -0.31
CA GLY A 588 -14.95 14.41 -0.99
C GLY A 588 -15.90 13.19 -0.94
N GLN A 589 -17.12 13.39 -0.48
CA GLN A 589 -18.18 12.38 -0.61
C GLN A 589 -18.65 12.41 -2.05
N GLU A 590 -17.98 11.70 -2.94
CA GLU A 590 -18.54 11.42 -4.25
C GLU A 590 -19.97 10.92 -4.07
N TYR A 591 -20.93 11.64 -4.66
CA TYR A 591 -22.33 11.21 -4.72
C TYR A 591 -22.40 9.90 -5.50
N SER A 592 -22.15 8.81 -4.80
CA SER A 592 -21.93 7.47 -5.39
C SER A 592 -23.15 6.93 -6.14
N PHE A 593 -24.34 7.56 -6.01
CA PHE A 593 -25.59 7.07 -6.60
C PHE A 593 -26.53 8.14 -7.17
N SER A 594 -26.29 9.43 -6.94
CA SER A 594 -27.11 10.50 -7.52
C SER A 594 -26.28 11.73 -7.83
N LYS A 595 -26.44 12.27 -9.03
CA LYS A 595 -25.85 13.56 -9.40
C LYS A 595 -26.46 14.65 -8.50
N PRO A 596 -25.71 15.68 -8.08
CA PRO A 596 -26.22 16.76 -7.21
C PRO A 596 -27.16 17.74 -7.93
N PHE A 597 -27.61 17.41 -9.13
CA PHE A 597 -28.42 18.23 -9.99
C PHE A 597 -29.48 17.40 -10.75
N SER A 598 -30.55 18.06 -11.20
CA SER A 598 -31.61 17.42 -11.96
C SER A 598 -31.19 17.05 -13.38
N GLU A 599 -31.90 16.15 -14.05
CA GLU A 599 -31.67 15.76 -15.44
C GLU A 599 -31.76 16.96 -16.40
N GLU A 600 -32.63 17.93 -16.13
CA GLU A 600 -32.69 19.17 -16.91
C GLU A 600 -31.40 19.98 -16.79
N ARG A 601 -30.85 20.10 -15.58
CA ARG A 601 -29.58 20.75 -15.34
C ARG A 601 -28.40 20.00 -15.98
N ALA A 602 -28.43 18.67 -15.96
CA ALA A 602 -27.43 17.85 -16.65
C ALA A 602 -27.36 18.19 -18.14
N LYS A 603 -28.53 18.33 -18.80
CA LYS A 603 -28.58 18.73 -20.22
C LYS A 603 -27.97 20.10 -20.46
N VAL A 604 -28.22 21.08 -19.59
CA VAL A 604 -27.66 22.43 -19.72
C VAL A 604 -26.12 22.37 -19.54
N ILE A 605 -25.64 21.58 -18.57
CA ILE A 605 -24.21 21.37 -18.33
C ILE A 605 -23.57 20.79 -19.60
N ASP A 606 -24.12 19.73 -20.17
CA ASP A 606 -23.62 19.09 -21.38
C ASP A 606 -23.62 20.04 -22.60
N GLN A 607 -24.64 20.86 -22.73
CA GLN A 607 -24.72 21.87 -23.80
C GLN A 607 -23.64 22.95 -23.66
N GLU A 608 -23.45 23.49 -22.46
CA GLU A 608 -22.45 24.53 -22.21
C GLU A 608 -21.02 23.98 -22.37
N ILE A 609 -20.75 22.75 -21.91
CA ILE A 609 -19.46 22.07 -22.14
C ILE A 609 -19.21 21.94 -23.64
N SER A 610 -20.18 21.42 -24.40
CA SER A 610 -20.06 21.23 -25.84
C SER A 610 -19.83 22.56 -26.55
N LYS A 611 -20.48 23.63 -26.11
CA LYS A 611 -20.35 24.97 -26.65
C LYS A 611 -18.94 25.52 -26.41
N ILE A 612 -18.44 25.50 -25.18
CA ILE A 612 -17.08 25.95 -24.85
C ILE A 612 -16.05 25.20 -25.68
N ILE A 613 -16.15 23.87 -25.76
CA ILE A 613 -15.22 23.05 -26.54
C ILE A 613 -15.29 23.44 -28.05
N ALA A 614 -16.48 23.60 -28.62
CA ALA A 614 -16.64 23.95 -30.02
C ALA A 614 -16.07 25.35 -30.34
N GLU A 615 -16.31 26.33 -29.47
CA GLU A 615 -15.77 27.68 -29.60
C GLU A 615 -14.23 27.67 -29.56
N GLN A 616 -13.63 26.97 -28.61
CA GLN A 616 -12.17 26.89 -28.52
C GLN A 616 -11.56 26.04 -29.66
N TYR A 617 -12.26 25.01 -30.13
CA TYR A 617 -11.82 24.24 -31.29
C TYR A 617 -11.79 25.07 -32.57
N GLN A 618 -12.84 25.87 -32.78
CA GLN A 618 -12.87 26.78 -33.92
C GLN A 618 -11.74 27.85 -33.85
N ARG A 619 -11.51 28.40 -32.66
CA ARG A 619 -10.40 29.32 -32.39
C ARG A 619 -9.03 28.70 -32.67
N ALA A 620 -8.85 27.43 -32.27
CA ALA A 620 -7.64 26.65 -32.54
C ALA A 620 -7.38 26.52 -34.06
N LYS A 621 -8.42 26.20 -34.83
CA LYS A 621 -8.33 26.13 -36.30
C LYS A 621 -7.96 27.47 -36.92
N GLU A 622 -8.58 28.57 -36.48
CA GLU A 622 -8.29 29.92 -36.98
C GLU A 622 -6.83 30.29 -36.72
N LEU A 623 -6.30 30.02 -35.52
CA LEU A 623 -4.90 30.28 -35.20
C LEU A 623 -3.95 29.43 -36.07
N LEU A 624 -4.26 28.15 -36.29
CA LEU A 624 -3.44 27.26 -37.12
C LEU A 624 -3.43 27.71 -38.59
N ILE A 625 -4.56 28.17 -39.12
CA ILE A 625 -4.67 28.67 -40.48
C ILE A 625 -3.85 29.98 -40.61
N LEU A 626 -3.94 30.88 -39.63
CA LEU A 626 -3.18 32.12 -39.60
C LEU A 626 -1.66 31.91 -39.61
N HIS A 627 -1.21 30.81 -38.94
CA HIS A 627 0.21 30.50 -38.79
C HIS A 627 0.63 29.22 -39.54
N GLN A 628 -0.07 28.87 -40.61
CA GLN A 628 0.08 27.62 -41.37
C GLN A 628 1.52 27.36 -41.82
N ASP A 629 2.20 28.39 -42.38
CA ASP A 629 3.56 28.21 -42.89
C ASP A 629 4.55 27.88 -41.77
N GLY A 630 4.41 28.51 -40.62
CA GLY A 630 5.21 28.22 -39.44
C GLY A 630 4.94 26.83 -38.87
N HIS A 631 3.67 26.46 -38.79
CA HIS A 631 3.26 25.10 -38.35
C HIS A 631 3.87 24.03 -39.26
N ASN A 632 3.78 24.16 -40.58
CA ASN A 632 4.33 23.16 -41.51
C ASN A 632 5.85 23.04 -41.40
N ARG A 633 6.57 24.17 -41.23
CA ARG A 633 8.02 24.14 -40.96
C ARG A 633 8.34 23.44 -39.66
N LEU A 634 7.56 23.69 -38.60
CA LEU A 634 7.75 23.08 -37.30
C LEU A 634 7.53 21.58 -37.39
N ALA A 635 6.46 21.10 -38.02
CA ALA A 635 6.17 19.68 -38.25
C ALA A 635 7.30 19.00 -39.04
N GLN A 636 7.78 19.64 -40.14
CA GLN A 636 8.89 19.09 -40.90
C GLN A 636 10.18 19.00 -40.07
N THR A 637 10.50 20.03 -39.28
CA THR A 637 11.69 20.02 -38.42
C THR A 637 11.59 18.92 -37.34
N LEU A 638 10.37 18.68 -36.85
CA LEU A 638 10.12 17.56 -35.93
C LEU A 638 10.32 16.19 -36.56
N GLU A 639 9.90 15.99 -37.80
CA GLU A 639 10.15 14.75 -38.54
C GLU A 639 11.64 14.47 -38.75
N GLU A 640 12.43 15.54 -39.03
CA GLU A 640 13.86 15.44 -39.28
C GLU A 640 14.68 15.24 -38.01
N ARG A 641 14.40 16.02 -36.96
CA ARG A 641 15.22 16.08 -35.73
C ARG A 641 14.64 15.30 -34.57
N GLU A 642 13.37 14.90 -34.64
CA GLU A 642 12.60 14.18 -33.59
C GLU A 642 12.40 14.93 -32.25
N VAL A 643 13.29 15.91 -31.97
CA VAL A 643 13.21 16.80 -30.80
C VAL A 643 13.57 18.21 -31.24
N ILE A 644 12.77 19.17 -30.85
CA ILE A 644 13.01 20.59 -31.02
C ILE A 644 12.85 21.33 -29.70
N PHE A 645 13.59 22.44 -29.54
CA PHE A 645 13.59 23.25 -28.34
C PHE A 645 12.95 24.62 -28.59
N THR A 646 12.77 25.40 -27.52
CA THR A 646 12.19 26.75 -27.58
C THR A 646 12.89 27.64 -28.60
N GLU A 647 14.21 27.57 -28.69
CA GLU A 647 15.03 28.35 -29.59
C GLU A 647 14.70 28.07 -31.08
N ASP A 648 14.42 26.80 -31.42
CA ASP A 648 14.03 26.42 -32.78
C ASP A 648 12.64 26.98 -33.11
N VAL A 649 11.72 26.99 -32.16
CA VAL A 649 10.36 27.53 -32.30
C VAL A 649 10.42 29.07 -32.46
N GLU A 650 11.25 29.74 -31.67
CA GLU A 650 11.49 31.16 -31.76
C GLU A 650 12.11 31.56 -33.13
N HIS A 651 12.98 30.73 -33.68
CA HIS A 651 13.54 30.93 -35.01
C HIS A 651 12.48 30.84 -36.12
N ILE A 652 11.45 29.97 -35.93
CA ILE A 652 10.37 29.78 -36.91
C ILE A 652 9.30 30.88 -36.81
N PHE A 653 8.84 31.21 -35.60
CA PHE A 653 7.71 32.11 -35.36
C PHE A 653 8.11 33.52 -34.90
N GLY A 654 9.41 33.77 -34.63
CA GLY A 654 9.86 34.97 -33.93
C GLY A 654 9.67 34.90 -32.42
N PRO A 655 10.07 35.95 -31.68
CA PRO A 655 9.93 35.95 -30.22
C PRO A 655 8.47 35.80 -29.79
N ARG A 656 8.27 35.09 -28.69
CA ARG A 656 6.92 34.90 -28.15
C ARG A 656 6.26 36.25 -27.86
N PRO A 657 5.00 36.46 -28.30
CA PRO A 657 4.32 37.76 -28.15
C PRO A 657 4.02 38.16 -26.70
N TRP A 658 4.09 37.21 -25.77
CA TRP A 658 3.69 37.36 -24.37
C TRP A 658 4.84 37.02 -23.43
N THR A 659 5.07 37.86 -22.42
CA THR A 659 6.03 37.58 -21.34
C THR A 659 5.49 36.51 -20.40
N SER A 660 6.35 35.61 -19.94
CA SER A 660 6.00 34.61 -18.93
C SER A 660 5.86 35.29 -17.56
N ARG A 661 4.81 34.94 -16.81
CA ARG A 661 4.64 35.41 -15.42
C ARG A 661 5.81 35.00 -14.53
N THR A 662 6.38 33.82 -14.76
CA THR A 662 7.57 33.38 -14.06
C THR A 662 8.76 34.30 -14.25
N ASP A 663 8.95 34.84 -15.48
CA ASP A 663 10.01 35.83 -15.77
C ASP A 663 9.70 37.19 -15.14
N GLU A 664 8.44 37.57 -15.02
CA GLU A 664 8.03 38.78 -14.31
C GLU A 664 8.32 38.68 -12.81
N LEU A 665 7.94 37.56 -12.16
CA LEU A 665 8.19 37.32 -10.75
C LEU A 665 9.69 37.28 -10.40
N LEU A 666 10.52 36.73 -11.27
CA LEU A 666 11.97 36.71 -11.05
C LEU A 666 12.59 38.11 -11.18
N LYS A 667 12.11 38.92 -12.12
CA LYS A 667 12.53 40.31 -12.20
C LYS A 667 12.12 41.10 -10.96
N GLU A 668 10.95 40.88 -10.43
CA GLU A 668 10.48 41.49 -9.20
C GLU A 668 11.30 41.06 -7.98
N SER A 669 11.66 39.76 -7.85
CA SER A 669 12.51 39.25 -6.77
C SER A 669 13.93 39.85 -6.85
N GLU A 670 14.54 39.92 -8.02
CA GLU A 670 15.87 40.54 -8.23
C GLU A 670 15.88 42.03 -7.85
N VAL A 671 14.81 42.73 -8.15
CA VAL A 671 14.66 44.17 -7.77
C VAL A 671 14.47 44.34 -6.26
N THR A 672 13.84 43.36 -5.63
CA THR A 672 13.61 43.38 -4.16
C THR A 672 14.88 43.03 -3.38
N GLU A 673 15.67 42.03 -3.85
CA GLU A 673 16.97 41.70 -3.29
C GLU A 673 17.95 42.91 -3.38
N GLN A 674 18.00 43.59 -4.54
CA GLN A 674 18.84 44.79 -4.69
C GLN A 674 18.41 45.95 -3.77
N LYS A 675 17.15 46.04 -3.37
CA LYS A 675 16.66 47.05 -2.42
C LYS A 675 16.97 46.72 -0.95
N HIS A 676 17.23 45.48 -0.62
CA HIS A 676 17.61 45.03 0.72
C HIS A 676 19.13 45.04 0.95
N GLU A 677 19.94 45.01 -0.13
CA GLU A 677 21.40 45.12 -0.05
C GLU A 677 21.94 46.55 -0.13
N GLY A 678 21.12 47.56 -0.44
CA GLY A 678 21.45 49.00 -0.48
C GLY A 678 20.90 49.74 0.73
#